data_3400635dcfd24914291ca04e861bcb8d
#
_entry.id   3400635dcfd24914291ca04e861bcb8d
#
_cell.length_a   1.000
_cell.length_b   1.000
_cell.length_c   1.000
_cell.angle_alpha   90.00
_cell.angle_beta   90.00
_cell.angle_gamma   90.00
#
_symmetry.space_group_name_H-M   'P 1'
#
loop_
_entity.id
_entity.type
_entity.pdbx_description
1 polymer ?
#
loop_
_entity_poly.entity_id
_entity_poly.type
_entity_poly.pdbx_seq_one_letter_code
_entity_poly.pdbx_strand_id
1 'polypeptide(L)'
;MKRAITSIILATQLLFSCKVSNASPLQQEFKDDAYFFMALQAADEEDDEKAMRYFKISRDSETSSPIIARRSAESLTMLGNVLERNEASTFLAEKYKDDSALLISAREFFKQNEFATILKITEHIDLATAPNELVKLRFDSMLEKRDSRFDQDFYTWCVSRPLSIEHLQIYEKYIAPKKEAFESEKQALQDEYDHEILVRQEAWKKEWAEKNPGKELDESKVPTKFDGLKLEEIEYVPSDEQTVIDFRILIYHKKYDRAFSAYKKIVEIYEKKATTSDGKQENLAIEDHVISDIGKALLYGTDDYYYSARQLDKLAKKLDKEKSYYAYFYCARLYDKGGRYQKTAADRFKSALDATEDPEKFDNGLWYLLNFQLRTSTNDIIDTLKSYGSKINDPEYFDDFFESLSVLLLSAQKWQDFYQVCKETDSNFSERTAGKYAYISGRLIEEGLAKGAQGLKTRQSVDAFMKVLSGKGDTYYKVCALERLNITDREIVESVMLNAKKDESETEDGKEDKKAEEEIEENSGADILMRGYAAFGFPQRVYAEWIMNRKDISTDVSLLASDFLFECGLHDSTYNVQSLRIASRAKQSAKGKISKDLMKRVYPTFYSDLIKKACEENELPEYIFYALVRTESFFDPSISSVAGASGLSQLMEATAKDEARKLKMDEDFDILDPETNLRMGSHYLKSLITRVDENIPILALFAYNGGLTNVRKWIRSAKNDWSTLGKAAHKPAGISMDLFLETLPFTETRDYGRQLVASSAMYAWLYYGKTPSATVREILYAD
;
A
#
# COMPACT_ATOMS: atom_id res chain seq x y z
N MET A 1 -35.18 7.89 -8.42
CA MET A 1 -33.91 8.47 -8.01
C MET A 1 -33.86 9.99 -8.13
N LYS A 2 -34.00 10.65 -9.30
CA LYS A 2 -34.06 12.14 -9.37
C LYS A 2 -35.08 12.79 -8.41
N ARG A 3 -36.25 12.18 -8.16
CA ARG A 3 -37.27 12.73 -7.23
C ARG A 3 -36.87 12.60 -5.75
N ALA A 4 -36.06 11.63 -5.36
CA ALA A 4 -35.61 11.49 -3.96
C ALA A 4 -34.49 12.50 -3.62
N ILE A 5 -33.54 12.71 -4.53
CA ILE A 5 -32.43 13.67 -4.35
C ILE A 5 -32.95 15.11 -4.35
N THR A 6 -33.88 15.44 -5.24
CA THR A 6 -34.53 16.77 -5.24
C THR A 6 -35.36 17.05 -3.97
N SER A 7 -35.89 15.95 -3.35
CA SER A 7 -36.61 16.10 -2.06
C SER A 7 -35.65 16.35 -0.88
N ILE A 8 -34.42 15.83 -0.91
CA ILE A 8 -33.39 16.04 0.13
C ILE A 8 -32.86 17.49 0.04
N ILE A 9 -32.57 18.00 -1.15
CA ILE A 9 -32.07 19.37 -1.34
C ILE A 9 -33.18 20.44 -1.03
N LEU A 10 -34.43 20.18 -1.35
CA LEU A 10 -35.52 21.03 -0.95
C LEU A 10 -35.76 21.02 0.57
N ALA A 11 -35.46 19.91 1.25
CA ALA A 11 -35.57 19.83 2.70
C ALA A 11 -34.52 20.70 3.42
N THR A 12 -33.30 20.81 2.88
CA THR A 12 -32.25 21.67 3.45
C THR A 12 -32.52 23.16 3.25
N GLN A 13 -33.23 23.58 2.19
CA GLN A 13 -33.63 24.99 1.99
C GLN A 13 -34.90 25.40 2.78
N LEU A 14 -35.72 24.46 3.22
CA LEU A 14 -36.93 24.69 4.00
C LEU A 14 -36.75 24.77 5.52
N LEU A 15 -35.56 24.44 6.03
CA LEU A 15 -35.27 24.39 7.47
C LEU A 15 -35.03 25.76 8.13
N PHE A 16 -35.10 26.86 7.38
CA PHE A 16 -34.94 28.21 7.95
C PHE A 16 -36.27 28.89 8.39
N SER A 17 -37.41 28.21 8.29
CA SER A 17 -38.66 28.77 8.84
C SER A 17 -39.66 27.67 9.20
N CYS A 18 -39.67 27.20 10.44
CA CYS A 18 -40.90 26.93 11.21
C CYS A 18 -40.57 26.24 12.54
N LYS A 19 -40.84 26.91 13.63
CA LYS A 19 -41.03 26.32 14.96
C LYS A 19 -42.40 25.64 14.97
N VAL A 20 -42.43 24.31 14.84
CA VAL A 20 -43.52 23.45 15.34
C VAL A 20 -42.95 22.07 15.62
N SER A 21 -43.33 21.48 16.74
CA SER A 21 -42.94 20.21 17.29
C SER A 21 -43.40 18.99 16.45
N ASN A 22 -42.70 18.68 15.36
CA ASN A 22 -42.75 17.39 14.69
C ASN A 22 -41.34 17.05 14.33
N ALA A 23 -40.90 15.78 14.56
CA ALA A 23 -39.61 15.30 14.17
C ALA A 23 -39.32 15.66 12.71
N SER A 24 -38.11 16.19 12.44
CA SER A 24 -37.71 16.53 11.07
C SER A 24 -37.80 15.34 10.16
N PRO A 25 -37.96 15.46 8.84
CA PRO A 25 -37.93 14.32 7.92
C PRO A 25 -36.68 13.44 8.11
N LEU A 26 -35.55 14.03 8.41
CA LEU A 26 -34.30 13.30 8.70
C LEU A 26 -34.36 12.52 10.01
N GLN A 27 -35.02 13.07 11.07
CA GLN A 27 -35.24 12.32 12.30
C GLN A 27 -36.18 11.12 12.10
N GLN A 28 -37.16 11.22 11.19
CA GLN A 28 -38.03 10.08 10.85
C GLN A 28 -37.28 8.99 10.08
N GLU A 29 -36.36 9.39 9.19
CA GLU A 29 -35.57 8.46 8.38
C GLU A 29 -34.47 7.78 9.21
N PHE A 30 -33.70 8.56 9.97
CA PHE A 30 -32.53 8.08 10.74
C PHE A 30 -32.86 7.70 12.18
N LYS A 31 -34.08 7.93 12.64
CA LYS A 31 -34.52 7.64 14.03
C LYS A 31 -33.53 8.24 15.05
N ASP A 32 -33.06 7.43 16.00
CA ASP A 32 -32.14 7.89 17.04
C ASP A 32 -30.70 8.10 16.55
N ASP A 33 -30.32 7.52 15.40
CA ASP A 33 -29.05 7.82 14.74
C ASP A 33 -28.96 9.30 14.32
N ALA A 34 -30.10 9.96 14.07
CA ALA A 34 -30.13 11.39 13.74
C ALA A 34 -29.47 12.24 14.83
N TYR A 35 -29.57 11.87 16.10
CA TYR A 35 -28.95 12.63 17.19
C TYR A 35 -27.43 12.72 17.06
N PHE A 36 -26.76 11.70 16.55
CA PHE A 36 -25.32 11.77 16.27
C PHE A 36 -24.98 12.88 15.26
N PHE A 37 -25.70 12.94 14.15
CA PHE A 37 -25.45 13.96 13.13
C PHE A 37 -25.88 15.36 13.60
N MET A 38 -26.94 15.46 14.36
CA MET A 38 -27.34 16.72 15.03
C MET A 38 -26.32 17.17 16.08
N ALA A 39 -25.66 16.23 16.76
CA ALA A 39 -24.57 16.54 17.68
C ALA A 39 -23.36 17.11 16.94
N LEU A 40 -23.03 16.57 15.78
CA LEU A 40 -21.96 17.10 14.92
C LEU A 40 -22.28 18.51 14.44
N GLN A 41 -23.53 18.80 14.04
CA GLN A 41 -23.96 20.16 13.67
C GLN A 41 -23.82 21.13 14.84
N ALA A 42 -24.25 20.70 16.05
CA ALA A 42 -24.12 21.53 17.25
C ALA A 42 -22.63 21.80 17.60
N ALA A 43 -21.75 20.80 17.43
CA ALA A 43 -20.32 20.99 17.63
C ALA A 43 -19.69 21.92 16.58
N ASP A 44 -20.11 21.85 15.32
CA ASP A 44 -19.68 22.78 14.26
C ASP A 44 -20.20 24.22 14.50
N GLU A 45 -21.32 24.37 15.26
CA GLU A 45 -21.86 25.63 15.74
C GLU A 45 -21.25 26.15 17.07
N GLU A 46 -20.24 25.44 17.60
CA GLU A 46 -19.57 25.70 18.89
C GLU A 46 -20.50 25.57 20.12
N ASP A 47 -21.62 24.81 20.00
CA ASP A 47 -22.55 24.51 21.08
C ASP A 47 -22.23 23.14 21.70
N ASP A 48 -21.13 23.09 22.46
CA ASP A 48 -20.61 21.86 23.05
C ASP A 48 -21.61 21.19 24.04
N GLU A 49 -22.42 21.97 24.77
CA GLU A 49 -23.40 21.41 25.70
C GLU A 49 -24.50 20.66 24.96
N LYS A 50 -25.00 21.22 23.87
CA LYS A 50 -26.02 20.59 23.03
C LYS A 50 -25.42 19.38 22.29
N ALA A 51 -24.19 19.49 21.78
CA ALA A 51 -23.48 18.40 21.15
C ALA A 51 -23.31 17.21 22.09
N MET A 52 -22.79 17.41 23.30
CA MET A 52 -22.63 16.37 24.31
C MET A 52 -23.96 15.71 24.70
N ARG A 53 -25.03 16.50 24.85
CA ARG A 53 -26.36 15.95 25.16
C ARG A 53 -26.84 15.02 24.04
N TYR A 54 -26.68 15.40 22.79
CA TYR A 54 -27.10 14.60 21.65
C TYR A 54 -26.22 13.35 21.48
N PHE A 55 -24.90 13.45 21.66
CA PHE A 55 -24.04 12.25 21.68
C PHE A 55 -24.42 11.27 22.79
N LYS A 56 -24.79 11.74 23.98
CA LYS A 56 -25.28 10.84 25.05
C LYS A 56 -26.58 10.15 24.64
N ILE A 57 -27.53 10.86 24.04
CA ILE A 57 -28.79 10.26 23.59
C ILE A 57 -28.51 9.15 22.58
N SER A 58 -27.69 9.39 21.55
CA SER A 58 -27.41 8.39 20.52
C SER A 58 -26.52 7.25 21.02
N ARG A 59 -25.60 7.48 22.00
CA ARG A 59 -24.82 6.42 22.65
C ARG A 59 -25.71 5.46 23.45
N ASP A 60 -26.65 6.01 24.23
CA ASP A 60 -27.42 5.27 25.22
C ASP A 60 -28.73 4.71 24.64
N SER A 61 -29.13 5.08 23.45
CA SER A 61 -30.34 4.58 22.82
C SER A 61 -30.22 3.12 22.39
N GLU A 62 -31.24 2.31 22.72
CA GLU A 62 -31.35 0.91 22.27
C GLU A 62 -31.66 0.79 20.78
N THR A 63 -32.16 1.88 20.14
CA THR A 63 -32.53 1.90 18.72
C THR A 63 -31.46 2.51 17.83
N SER A 64 -30.39 3.06 18.41
CA SER A 64 -29.24 3.54 17.64
C SER A 64 -28.44 2.38 17.08
N SER A 65 -27.96 2.57 15.84
CA SER A 65 -27.06 1.64 15.19
C SER A 65 -25.76 1.49 16.00
N PRO A 66 -25.18 0.28 16.12
CA PRO A 66 -23.98 0.06 16.91
C PRO A 66 -22.82 0.99 16.54
N ILE A 67 -22.64 1.29 15.24
CA ILE A 67 -21.60 2.19 14.78
C ILE A 67 -21.84 3.64 15.25
N ILE A 68 -23.08 4.09 15.28
CA ILE A 68 -23.47 5.44 15.73
C ILE A 68 -23.26 5.57 17.24
N ALA A 69 -23.70 4.57 18.02
CA ALA A 69 -23.46 4.53 19.45
C ALA A 69 -21.96 4.56 19.77
N ARG A 70 -21.16 3.81 19.00
CA ARG A 70 -19.70 3.82 19.11
C ARG A 70 -19.10 5.19 18.82
N ARG A 71 -19.43 5.78 17.66
CA ARG A 71 -18.92 7.11 17.24
C ARG A 71 -19.32 8.20 18.22
N SER A 72 -20.53 8.09 18.81
CA SER A 72 -20.99 9.01 19.85
C SER A 72 -20.14 8.87 21.13
N ALA A 73 -19.84 7.66 21.56
CA ALA A 73 -18.93 7.43 22.68
C ALA A 73 -17.50 7.94 22.39
N GLU A 74 -16.97 7.68 21.20
CA GLU A 74 -15.67 8.22 20.77
C GLU A 74 -15.64 9.75 20.83
N SER A 75 -16.70 10.42 20.38
CA SER A 75 -16.84 11.89 20.45
C SER A 75 -16.89 12.40 21.90
N LEU A 76 -17.59 11.70 22.78
CA LEU A 76 -17.66 12.03 24.21
C LEU A 76 -16.31 11.87 24.93
N THR A 77 -15.42 10.97 24.46
CA THR A 77 -14.04 10.88 25.02
C THR A 77 -13.19 12.11 24.67
N MET A 78 -13.56 12.87 23.64
CA MET A 78 -12.84 14.07 23.23
C MET A 78 -13.44 15.35 23.83
N LEU A 79 -14.77 15.48 23.82
CA LEU A 79 -15.50 16.70 24.19
C LEU A 79 -15.94 16.73 25.66
N GLY A 80 -16.14 15.59 26.31
CA GLY A 80 -16.68 15.47 27.65
C GLY A 80 -15.74 15.98 28.75
N ASN A 81 -16.32 16.28 29.92
CA ASN A 81 -15.55 16.44 31.16
C ASN A 81 -14.97 15.09 31.61
N VAL A 82 -14.16 15.06 32.70
CA VAL A 82 -13.49 13.83 33.18
C VAL A 82 -14.47 12.68 33.44
N LEU A 83 -15.63 12.95 34.04
CA LEU A 83 -16.63 11.93 34.32
C LEU A 83 -17.22 11.35 33.04
N GLU A 84 -17.61 12.21 32.12
CA GLU A 84 -18.20 11.84 30.84
C GLU A 84 -17.22 11.05 29.95
N ARG A 85 -15.94 11.44 29.94
CA ARG A 85 -14.88 10.71 29.24
C ARG A 85 -14.68 9.31 29.83
N ASN A 86 -14.72 9.17 31.18
CA ASN A 86 -14.61 7.88 31.82
C ASN A 86 -15.80 6.97 31.51
N GLU A 87 -17.02 7.49 31.59
CA GLU A 87 -18.23 6.73 31.21
C GLU A 87 -18.16 6.27 29.75
N ALA A 88 -17.77 7.15 28.85
CA ALA A 88 -17.61 6.81 27.43
C ALA A 88 -16.50 5.78 27.17
N SER A 89 -15.35 5.93 27.84
CA SER A 89 -14.24 4.97 27.74
C SER A 89 -14.62 3.60 28.30
N THR A 90 -15.34 3.56 29.43
CA THR A 90 -15.85 2.31 29.99
C THR A 90 -16.85 1.65 29.04
N PHE A 91 -17.78 2.41 28.48
CA PHE A 91 -18.74 1.93 27.49
C PHE A 91 -18.04 1.31 26.28
N LEU A 92 -17.02 1.98 25.71
CA LEU A 92 -16.24 1.47 24.56
C LEU A 92 -15.53 0.16 24.91
N ALA A 93 -14.82 0.11 26.03
CA ALA A 93 -14.03 -1.05 26.44
C ALA A 93 -14.90 -2.27 26.79
N GLU A 94 -16.09 -2.08 27.37
CA GLU A 94 -16.98 -3.17 27.75
C GLU A 94 -17.83 -3.68 26.59
N LYS A 95 -18.32 -2.78 25.73
CA LYS A 95 -19.28 -3.13 24.67
C LYS A 95 -18.60 -3.64 23.40
N TYR A 96 -17.50 -3.01 22.95
CA TYR A 96 -16.89 -3.32 21.65
C TYR A 96 -15.69 -4.26 21.77
N LYS A 97 -14.82 -4.06 22.75
CA LYS A 97 -13.67 -4.94 23.06
C LYS A 97 -12.68 -5.15 21.91
N ASP A 98 -12.81 -4.41 20.80
CA ASP A 98 -11.83 -4.44 19.73
C ASP A 98 -10.66 -3.50 20.05
N ASP A 99 -9.54 -3.71 19.35
CA ASP A 99 -8.29 -2.99 19.59
C ASP A 99 -8.43 -1.47 19.51
N SER A 100 -9.30 -0.96 18.63
CA SER A 100 -9.51 0.48 18.47
C SER A 100 -10.27 1.07 19.65
N ALA A 101 -11.33 0.42 20.11
CA ALA A 101 -12.09 0.83 21.29
C ALA A 101 -11.23 0.74 22.56
N LEU A 102 -10.44 -0.35 22.70
CA LEU A 102 -9.50 -0.52 23.81
C LEU A 102 -8.41 0.54 23.82
N LEU A 103 -7.87 0.91 22.64
CA LEU A 103 -6.85 1.95 22.53
C LEU A 103 -7.36 3.32 22.95
N ILE A 104 -8.55 3.72 22.49
CA ILE A 104 -9.18 4.99 22.89
C ILE A 104 -9.38 5.02 24.41
N SER A 105 -9.93 3.95 24.95
CA SER A 105 -10.18 3.82 26.41
C SER A 105 -8.89 3.83 27.22
N ALA A 106 -7.87 3.06 26.78
CA ALA A 106 -6.58 3.00 27.46
C ALA A 106 -5.85 4.35 27.47
N ARG A 107 -5.93 5.13 26.37
CA ARG A 107 -5.36 6.49 26.31
C ARG A 107 -6.00 7.41 27.35
N GLU A 108 -7.32 7.33 27.52
CA GLU A 108 -8.01 8.19 28.49
C GLU A 108 -7.71 7.77 29.91
N PHE A 109 -7.76 6.47 30.23
CA PHE A 109 -7.39 5.95 31.53
C PHE A 109 -5.92 6.22 31.89
N PHE A 110 -5.03 6.20 30.89
CA PHE A 110 -3.61 6.50 31.11
C PHE A 110 -3.37 7.96 31.54
N LYS A 111 -4.10 8.93 30.95
CA LYS A 111 -4.05 10.34 31.35
C LYS A 111 -4.45 10.54 32.82
N GLN A 112 -5.25 9.63 33.36
CA GLN A 112 -5.76 9.69 34.72
C GLN A 112 -4.98 8.80 35.70
N ASN A 113 -3.90 8.14 35.25
CA ASN A 113 -3.11 7.17 36.00
C ASN A 113 -3.90 5.93 36.48
N GLU A 114 -4.99 5.58 35.76
CA GLU A 114 -5.81 4.41 36.05
C GLU A 114 -5.19 3.11 35.49
N PHE A 115 -3.94 2.85 35.84
CA PHE A 115 -3.13 1.74 35.31
C PHE A 115 -3.76 0.36 35.56
N ALA A 116 -4.41 0.15 36.71
CA ALA A 116 -5.07 -1.12 37.01
C ALA A 116 -6.25 -1.40 36.04
N THR A 117 -6.98 -0.36 35.66
CA THR A 117 -8.08 -0.43 34.69
C THR A 117 -7.54 -0.78 33.32
N ILE A 118 -6.41 -0.17 32.88
CA ILE A 118 -5.75 -0.49 31.62
C ILE A 118 -5.35 -1.97 31.60
N LEU A 119 -4.71 -2.47 32.64
CA LEU A 119 -4.29 -3.88 32.71
C LEU A 119 -5.49 -4.83 32.62
N LYS A 120 -6.63 -4.47 33.23
CA LYS A 120 -7.86 -5.26 33.15
C LYS A 120 -8.46 -5.29 31.74
N ILE A 121 -8.62 -4.14 31.09
CA ILE A 121 -9.25 -4.07 29.75
C ILE A 121 -8.35 -4.65 28.66
N THR A 122 -7.03 -4.69 28.87
CA THR A 122 -6.03 -5.22 27.92
C THR A 122 -5.55 -6.64 28.28
N GLU A 123 -6.22 -7.34 29.19
CA GLU A 123 -5.76 -8.65 29.69
C GLU A 123 -5.66 -9.72 28.58
N HIS A 124 -6.56 -9.67 27.61
CA HIS A 124 -6.71 -10.69 26.56
C HIS A 124 -6.29 -10.20 25.17
N ILE A 125 -5.59 -9.07 25.05
CA ILE A 125 -5.09 -8.63 23.75
C ILE A 125 -3.99 -9.58 23.23
N ASP A 126 -4.00 -9.78 21.92
CA ASP A 126 -2.93 -10.54 21.26
C ASP A 126 -1.68 -9.64 21.06
N LEU A 127 -0.62 -9.93 21.77
CA LEU A 127 0.64 -9.18 21.68
C LEU A 127 1.27 -9.20 20.28
N ALA A 128 0.97 -10.22 19.46
CA ALA A 128 1.51 -10.32 18.12
C ALA A 128 0.81 -9.41 17.09
N THR A 129 -0.48 -9.14 17.28
CA THR A 129 -1.32 -8.44 16.30
C THR A 129 -1.88 -7.10 16.76
N ALA A 130 -2.11 -6.91 18.08
CA ALA A 130 -2.67 -5.69 18.63
C ALA A 130 -1.82 -4.45 18.29
N PRO A 131 -2.43 -3.24 18.16
CA PRO A 131 -1.72 -1.99 17.88
C PRO A 131 -0.57 -1.74 18.86
N ASN A 132 0.61 -1.39 18.35
CA ASN A 132 1.80 -1.18 19.19
C ASN A 132 1.57 -0.17 20.31
N GLU A 133 0.79 0.88 20.06
CA GLU A 133 0.48 1.88 21.07
C GLU A 133 -0.39 1.32 22.19
N LEU A 134 -1.38 0.47 21.89
CA LEU A 134 -2.20 -0.20 22.91
C LEU A 134 -1.33 -1.11 23.79
N VAL A 135 -0.48 -1.92 23.16
CA VAL A 135 0.46 -2.80 23.85
C VAL A 135 1.45 -2.00 24.70
N LYS A 136 1.93 -0.87 24.17
CA LYS A 136 2.81 0.05 24.91
C LYS A 136 2.13 0.60 26.17
N LEU A 137 0.88 1.07 26.07
CA LEU A 137 0.12 1.56 27.23
C LEU A 137 -0.07 0.45 28.30
N ARG A 138 -0.27 -0.80 27.88
CA ARG A 138 -0.27 -1.96 28.80
C ARG A 138 1.08 -2.11 29.47
N PHE A 139 2.21 -2.11 28.74
CA PHE A 139 3.54 -2.27 29.32
C PHE A 139 3.94 -1.09 30.23
N ASP A 140 3.63 0.14 29.84
CA ASP A 140 3.80 1.30 30.72
C ASP A 140 3.05 1.09 32.04
N SER A 141 1.80 0.60 31.97
CA SER A 141 0.99 0.30 33.15
C SER A 141 1.56 -0.86 34.00
N MET A 142 2.14 -1.89 33.35
CA MET A 142 2.82 -3.00 34.04
C MET A 142 4.07 -2.52 34.80
N LEU A 143 4.85 -1.62 34.20
CA LEU A 143 6.03 -1.03 34.86
C LEU A 143 5.60 -0.23 36.10
N GLU A 144 4.58 0.63 35.99
CA GLU A 144 4.07 1.43 37.11
C GLU A 144 3.52 0.58 38.25
N LYS A 145 2.90 -0.56 37.93
CA LYS A 145 2.34 -1.51 38.92
C LYS A 145 3.34 -2.58 39.34
N ARG A 146 4.54 -2.63 38.78
CA ARG A 146 5.55 -3.68 39.02
C ARG A 146 4.97 -5.08 38.80
N ASP A 147 4.21 -5.27 37.70
CA ASP A 147 3.54 -6.53 37.38
C ASP A 147 4.58 -7.63 37.08
N SER A 148 4.49 -8.75 37.78
CA SER A 148 5.45 -9.84 37.65
C SER A 148 5.44 -10.55 36.27
N ARG A 149 4.41 -10.35 35.47
CA ARG A 149 4.31 -10.90 34.10
C ARG A 149 5.11 -10.11 33.08
N PHE A 150 5.61 -8.92 33.43
CA PHE A 150 6.26 -8.00 32.50
C PHE A 150 7.38 -8.65 31.68
N ASP A 151 8.33 -9.33 32.32
CA ASP A 151 9.50 -9.89 31.63
C ASP A 151 9.11 -10.89 30.54
N GLN A 152 8.18 -11.79 30.84
CA GLN A 152 7.70 -12.81 29.91
C GLN A 152 6.86 -12.20 28.76
N ASP A 153 5.90 -11.32 29.09
CA ASP A 153 5.01 -10.70 28.10
C ASP A 153 5.84 -9.78 27.18
N PHE A 154 6.78 -9.03 27.75
CA PHE A 154 7.63 -8.13 26.97
C PHE A 154 8.57 -8.86 26.00
N TYR A 155 9.19 -9.97 26.44
CA TYR A 155 9.96 -10.83 25.56
C TYR A 155 9.08 -11.37 24.43
N THR A 156 7.91 -11.89 24.77
CA THR A 156 6.94 -12.42 23.80
C THR A 156 6.58 -11.35 22.76
N TRP A 157 6.27 -10.13 23.18
CA TRP A 157 5.98 -9.02 22.27
C TRP A 157 7.16 -8.70 21.35
N CYS A 158 8.37 -8.66 21.93
CA CYS A 158 9.58 -8.37 21.14
C CYS A 158 9.91 -9.44 20.09
N VAL A 159 9.55 -10.72 20.26
CA VAL A 159 9.92 -11.79 19.33
C VAL A 159 8.80 -12.21 18.37
N SER A 160 7.54 -11.89 18.68
CA SER A 160 6.37 -12.30 17.89
C SER A 160 6.10 -11.42 16.68
N ARG A 161 6.73 -10.25 16.55
CA ARG A 161 6.49 -9.28 15.50
C ARG A 161 7.72 -8.41 15.18
N PRO A 162 7.73 -7.63 14.07
CA PRO A 162 8.77 -6.65 13.82
C PRO A 162 8.85 -5.62 14.93
N LEU A 163 10.08 -5.21 15.33
CA LEU A 163 10.24 -4.14 16.31
C LEU A 163 9.77 -2.79 15.77
N SER A 164 9.21 -1.98 16.65
CA SER A 164 8.78 -0.61 16.41
C SER A 164 9.38 0.35 17.44
N ILE A 165 9.13 1.64 17.28
CA ILE A 165 9.62 2.65 18.23
C ILE A 165 9.05 2.44 19.63
N GLU A 166 7.83 1.93 19.76
CA GLU A 166 7.19 1.64 21.03
C GLU A 166 7.94 0.56 21.82
N HIS A 167 8.44 -0.48 21.14
CA HIS A 167 9.29 -1.51 21.76
C HIS A 167 10.54 -0.89 22.36
N LEU A 168 11.20 0.00 21.63
CA LEU A 168 12.42 0.65 22.10
C LEU A 168 12.12 1.56 23.32
N GLN A 169 11.03 2.31 23.28
CA GLN A 169 10.63 3.18 24.39
C GLN A 169 10.36 2.40 25.69
N ILE A 170 9.71 1.25 25.58
CA ILE A 170 9.50 0.38 26.75
C ILE A 170 10.83 -0.25 27.18
N TYR A 171 11.67 -0.69 26.23
CA TYR A 171 12.95 -1.28 26.53
C TYR A 171 13.87 -0.31 27.29
N GLU A 172 13.95 0.95 26.88
CA GLU A 172 14.71 1.97 27.59
C GLU A 172 14.25 2.13 29.05
N LYS A 173 12.94 2.23 29.29
CA LYS A 173 12.37 2.31 30.65
C LYS A 173 12.67 1.06 31.49
N TYR A 174 12.68 -0.11 30.86
CA TYR A 174 12.95 -1.38 31.51
C TYR A 174 14.43 -1.57 31.88
N ILE A 175 15.34 -1.18 30.97
CA ILE A 175 16.77 -1.45 31.13
C ILE A 175 17.50 -0.38 31.96
N ALA A 176 17.02 0.88 31.95
CA ALA A 176 17.69 1.98 32.63
C ALA A 176 17.85 1.74 34.14
N PRO A 177 16.81 1.32 34.90
CA PRO A 177 16.97 1.03 36.33
C PRO A 177 17.94 -0.12 36.63
N LYS A 178 17.99 -1.14 35.74
CA LYS A 178 18.90 -2.29 35.90
C LYS A 178 20.36 -1.87 35.72
N LYS A 179 20.63 -1.01 34.74
CA LYS A 179 21.96 -0.47 34.49
C LYS A 179 22.39 0.47 35.62
N GLU A 180 21.49 1.32 36.10
CA GLU A 180 21.75 2.22 37.21
C GLU A 180 22.07 1.44 38.51
N ALA A 181 21.30 0.38 38.80
CA ALA A 181 21.57 -0.49 39.93
C ALA A 181 22.95 -1.17 39.82
N PHE A 182 23.30 -1.67 38.61
CA PHE A 182 24.61 -2.27 38.37
C PHE A 182 25.75 -1.27 38.51
N GLU A 183 25.64 -0.05 37.96
CA GLU A 183 26.67 0.99 38.14
C GLU A 183 26.81 1.41 39.61
N SER A 184 25.70 1.45 40.37
CA SER A 184 25.72 1.72 41.81
C SER A 184 26.42 0.61 42.56
N GLU A 185 26.22 -0.67 42.24
CA GLU A 185 26.91 -1.81 42.84
C GLU A 185 28.41 -1.75 42.54
N LYS A 186 28.77 -1.49 41.28
CA LYS A 186 30.16 -1.36 40.83
C LYS A 186 30.86 -0.21 41.55
N GLN A 187 30.19 0.93 41.75
CA GLN A 187 30.73 2.05 42.50
C GLN A 187 30.91 1.69 43.98
N ALA A 188 29.94 0.99 44.58
CA ALA A 188 30.07 0.54 45.99
C ALA A 188 31.29 -0.37 46.19
N LEU A 189 31.52 -1.32 45.25
CA LEU A 189 32.72 -2.18 45.30
C LEU A 189 34.02 -1.36 45.14
N GLN A 190 34.01 -0.34 44.29
CA GLN A 190 35.16 0.57 44.17
C GLN A 190 35.39 1.37 45.43
N ASP A 191 34.33 1.92 46.02
CA ASP A 191 34.41 2.70 47.25
C ASP A 191 34.92 1.83 48.43
N GLU A 192 34.47 0.59 48.53
CA GLU A 192 34.91 -0.39 49.53
C GLU A 192 36.40 -0.72 49.34
N TYR A 193 36.84 -0.94 48.10
CA TYR A 193 38.26 -1.18 47.77
C TYR A 193 39.13 0.02 48.12
N ASP A 194 38.70 1.23 47.77
CA ASP A 194 39.43 2.46 48.06
C ASP A 194 39.49 2.73 49.55
N HIS A 195 38.41 2.45 50.29
CA HIS A 195 38.38 2.54 51.75
C HIS A 195 39.41 1.57 52.40
N GLU A 196 39.43 0.33 51.94
CA GLU A 196 40.36 -0.68 52.47
C GLU A 196 41.84 -0.29 52.17
N ILE A 197 42.12 0.30 50.99
CA ILE A 197 43.42 0.88 50.69
C ILE A 197 43.80 1.95 51.73
N LEU A 198 42.88 2.88 52.01
CA LEU A 198 43.13 3.95 52.98
C LEU A 198 43.41 3.41 54.38
N VAL A 199 42.63 2.42 54.84
CA VAL A 199 42.83 1.77 56.13
C VAL A 199 44.22 1.12 56.21
N ARG A 200 44.65 0.43 55.17
CA ARG A 200 45.97 -0.21 55.10
C ARG A 200 47.10 0.82 54.98
N GLN A 201 46.87 1.92 54.27
CA GLN A 201 47.83 3.03 54.21
C GLN A 201 48.06 3.67 55.60
N GLU A 202 46.99 3.91 56.35
CA GLU A 202 47.06 4.44 57.68
C GLU A 202 47.79 3.48 58.65
N ALA A 203 47.52 2.20 58.58
CA ALA A 203 48.21 1.17 59.35
C ALA A 203 49.69 1.12 58.95
N TRP A 204 50.01 1.17 57.67
CA TRP A 204 51.40 1.23 57.18
C TRP A 204 52.11 2.49 57.64
N LYS A 205 51.48 3.66 57.56
CA LYS A 205 52.05 4.94 58.04
C LYS A 205 52.39 4.88 59.53
N LYS A 206 51.53 4.29 60.35
CA LYS A 206 51.69 4.07 61.73
C LYS A 206 52.90 3.15 62.02
N GLU A 207 52.99 2.04 61.38
CA GLU A 207 54.10 1.10 61.49
C GLU A 207 55.44 1.74 61.03
N TRP A 208 55.39 2.52 59.94
CA TRP A 208 56.60 3.28 59.46
C TRP A 208 57.07 4.28 60.48
N ALA A 209 56.19 5.07 61.11
CA ALA A 209 56.51 6.03 62.12
C ALA A 209 57.11 5.37 63.35
N GLU A 210 56.66 4.24 63.81
CA GLU A 210 57.18 3.43 64.90
C GLU A 210 58.61 2.94 64.58
N LYS A 211 58.91 2.58 63.35
CA LYS A 211 60.19 2.09 62.87
C LYS A 211 61.18 3.23 62.56
N ASN A 212 60.76 4.46 62.41
CA ASN A 212 61.57 5.63 62.04
C ASN A 212 61.30 6.85 62.91
N PRO A 213 61.54 6.76 64.20
CA PRO A 213 61.23 7.87 65.11
C PRO A 213 61.98 9.13 64.74
N GLY A 214 61.28 10.25 64.57
CA GLY A 214 61.85 11.58 64.26
C GLY A 214 62.19 11.85 62.79
N LYS A 215 61.83 10.94 61.88
CA LYS A 215 61.98 11.18 60.44
C LYS A 215 60.62 11.62 59.83
N GLU A 216 60.71 12.56 58.88
CA GLU A 216 59.53 12.98 58.10
C GLU A 216 59.18 11.95 57.06
N LEU A 217 57.84 11.59 56.95
CA LEU A 217 57.38 10.62 55.99
C LEU A 217 57.33 11.25 54.59
N ASP A 218 57.99 10.61 53.66
CA ASP A 218 57.83 10.90 52.23
C ASP A 218 56.55 10.25 51.74
N GLU A 219 55.47 11.03 51.52
CA GLU A 219 54.14 10.55 51.08
C GLU A 219 54.20 9.78 49.78
N SER A 220 55.24 10.00 48.95
CA SER A 220 55.42 9.27 47.69
C SER A 220 55.78 7.78 47.90
N LYS A 221 56.15 7.38 49.09
CA LYS A 221 56.55 6.01 49.48
C LYS A 221 55.41 5.24 50.12
N VAL A 222 54.24 5.88 50.33
CA VAL A 222 53.07 5.18 50.85
C VAL A 222 52.59 4.22 49.79
N PRO A 223 52.45 2.94 50.09
CA PRO A 223 51.98 1.97 49.09
C PRO A 223 50.57 2.29 48.58
N THR A 224 50.40 2.25 47.27
CA THR A 224 49.09 2.40 46.62
C THR A 224 48.44 1.04 46.29
N LYS A 225 49.18 -0.07 46.50
CA LYS A 225 48.72 -1.46 46.35
C LYS A 225 49.20 -2.29 47.54
N PHE A 226 48.34 -3.19 48.00
CA PHE A 226 48.64 -4.10 49.07
C PHE A 226 48.42 -5.56 48.64
N ASP A 227 49.30 -6.48 49.04
CA ASP A 227 49.20 -7.86 48.74
C ASP A 227 47.90 -8.47 49.28
N GLY A 228 47.22 -9.24 48.41
CA GLY A 228 45.94 -9.90 48.75
C GLY A 228 44.69 -8.96 48.66
N LEU A 229 44.87 -7.65 48.39
CA LEU A 229 43.77 -6.75 48.10
C LEU A 229 43.56 -6.65 46.58
N LYS A 230 42.39 -7.02 46.08
CA LYS A 230 42.02 -6.92 44.66
C LYS A 230 40.66 -6.31 44.58
N LEU A 231 40.47 -5.38 43.65
CA LEU A 231 39.17 -4.89 43.26
C LEU A 231 38.40 -6.07 42.60
N GLU A 232 37.20 -6.33 43.04
CA GLU A 232 36.30 -7.26 42.38
C GLU A 232 35.72 -6.59 41.13
N GLU A 233 36.19 -7.05 39.97
CA GLU A 233 35.66 -6.56 38.69
C GLU A 233 34.38 -7.34 38.36
N ILE A 234 33.26 -6.62 38.36
CA ILE A 234 31.96 -7.16 37.92
C ILE A 234 31.64 -6.63 36.53
N GLU A 235 31.03 -7.50 35.72
CA GLU A 235 30.53 -7.15 34.40
C GLU A 235 29.01 -7.30 34.36
N TYR A 236 28.35 -6.39 33.65
CA TYR A 236 26.92 -6.51 33.41
C TYR A 236 26.65 -7.68 32.44
N VAL A 237 26.02 -8.73 32.93
CA VAL A 237 25.65 -9.90 32.14
C VAL A 237 24.15 -9.85 31.85
N PRO A 238 23.73 -9.52 30.59
CA PRO A 238 22.34 -9.55 30.22
C PRO A 238 21.79 -10.98 30.24
N SER A 239 20.50 -11.13 30.56
CA SER A 239 19.80 -12.42 30.44
C SER A 239 19.79 -12.91 28.98
N ASP A 240 19.46 -14.17 28.76
CA ASP A 240 19.32 -14.75 27.43
C ASP A 240 18.22 -13.99 26.63
N GLU A 241 17.08 -13.67 27.27
CA GLU A 241 15.98 -12.90 26.69
C GLU A 241 16.41 -11.50 26.32
N GLN A 242 17.11 -10.82 27.20
CA GLN A 242 17.66 -9.47 26.93
C GLN A 242 18.67 -9.52 25.77
N THR A 243 19.52 -10.55 25.71
CA THR A 243 20.51 -10.72 24.63
C THR A 243 19.81 -10.87 23.27
N VAL A 244 18.68 -11.60 23.20
CA VAL A 244 17.87 -11.72 21.98
C VAL A 244 17.24 -10.37 21.60
N ILE A 245 16.70 -9.64 22.57
CA ILE A 245 16.12 -8.31 22.31
C ILE A 245 17.19 -7.32 21.82
N ASP A 246 18.37 -7.26 22.49
CA ASP A 246 19.50 -6.44 22.07
C ASP A 246 19.93 -6.73 20.64
N PHE A 247 20.03 -8.01 20.27
CA PHE A 247 20.34 -8.42 18.90
C PHE A 247 19.30 -7.89 17.91
N ARG A 248 18.01 -8.00 18.20
CA ARG A 248 16.93 -7.50 17.35
C ARG A 248 16.94 -5.97 17.23
N ILE A 249 17.31 -5.26 18.31
CA ILE A 249 17.52 -3.80 18.30
C ILE A 249 18.66 -3.41 17.35
N LEU A 250 19.76 -4.18 17.29
CA LEU A 250 20.82 -3.96 16.30
C LEU A 250 20.29 -4.05 14.86
N ILE A 251 19.43 -5.04 14.57
CA ILE A 251 18.79 -5.17 13.25
C ILE A 251 17.84 -4.00 12.95
N TYR A 252 17.03 -3.59 13.92
CA TYR A 252 16.16 -2.42 13.78
C TYR A 252 16.93 -1.15 13.39
N HIS A 253 18.07 -0.93 14.03
CA HIS A 253 18.97 0.20 13.73
C HIS A 253 19.90 -0.05 12.53
N LYS A 254 19.75 -1.14 11.80
CA LYS A 254 20.58 -1.53 10.62
C LYS A 254 22.08 -1.64 10.95
N LYS A 255 22.44 -1.94 12.21
CA LYS A 255 23.81 -2.19 12.65
C LYS A 255 24.22 -3.63 12.38
N TYR A 256 24.20 -4.00 11.10
CA TYR A 256 24.33 -5.38 10.66
C TYR A 256 25.69 -6.01 10.95
N ASP A 257 26.78 -5.24 10.96
CA ASP A 257 28.12 -5.66 11.34
C ASP A 257 28.19 -6.19 12.79
N ARG A 258 27.57 -5.43 13.71
CA ARG A 258 27.46 -5.83 15.13
C ARG A 258 26.51 -7.02 15.29
N ALA A 259 25.39 -7.02 14.57
CA ALA A 259 24.47 -8.14 14.58
C ALA A 259 25.13 -9.41 14.04
N PHE A 260 25.94 -9.31 12.97
CA PHE A 260 26.74 -10.42 12.46
C PHE A 260 27.71 -10.96 13.52
N SER A 261 28.34 -10.10 14.31
CA SER A 261 29.22 -10.55 15.41
C SER A 261 28.46 -11.27 16.53
N ALA A 262 27.18 -10.93 16.73
CA ALA A 262 26.35 -11.46 17.83
C ALA A 262 25.51 -12.70 17.45
N TYR A 263 25.21 -12.97 16.18
CA TYR A 263 24.23 -14.00 15.78
C TYR A 263 24.53 -15.39 16.30
N LYS A 264 25.81 -15.77 16.44
CA LYS A 264 26.21 -17.09 16.96
C LYS A 264 25.74 -17.29 18.39
N LYS A 265 25.90 -16.26 19.22
CA LYS A 265 25.42 -16.28 20.61
C LYS A 265 23.89 -16.46 20.66
N ILE A 266 23.16 -15.84 19.72
CA ILE A 266 21.71 -16.05 19.63
C ILE A 266 21.38 -17.51 19.32
N VAL A 267 22.03 -18.10 18.33
CA VAL A 267 21.83 -19.52 18.01
C VAL A 267 22.19 -20.44 19.20
N GLU A 268 23.30 -20.18 19.90
CA GLU A 268 23.73 -20.92 21.08
C GLU A 268 22.71 -20.86 22.23
N ILE A 269 22.04 -19.71 22.44
CA ILE A 269 20.96 -19.57 23.44
C ILE A 269 19.83 -20.58 23.14
N TYR A 270 19.38 -20.64 21.90
CA TYR A 270 18.31 -21.56 21.51
C TYR A 270 18.78 -23.04 21.49
N GLU A 271 20.04 -23.31 21.10
CA GLU A 271 20.63 -24.66 21.21
C GLU A 271 20.67 -25.17 22.66
N LYS A 272 21.03 -24.28 23.59
CA LYS A 272 21.03 -24.59 25.02
C LYS A 272 19.59 -24.89 25.53
N LYS A 273 18.61 -24.09 25.10
CA LYS A 273 17.19 -24.29 25.44
C LYS A 273 16.61 -25.60 24.86
N ALA A 274 17.09 -26.01 23.69
CA ALA A 274 16.65 -27.25 23.00
C ALA A 274 17.35 -28.50 23.46
N THR A 275 18.32 -28.44 24.39
CA THR A 275 19.00 -29.59 24.94
C THR A 275 18.24 -30.12 26.16
N THR A 276 17.71 -31.33 26.05
CA THR A 276 16.94 -31.96 27.13
C THR A 276 17.85 -32.43 28.29
N SER A 277 17.25 -32.72 29.45
CA SER A 277 17.99 -33.15 30.65
C SER A 277 18.78 -34.47 30.49
N ASP A 278 18.40 -35.29 29.51
CA ASP A 278 19.11 -36.52 29.12
C ASP A 278 20.15 -36.31 28.00
N GLY A 279 20.41 -35.02 27.62
CA GLY A 279 21.41 -34.64 26.63
C GLY A 279 21.01 -34.85 25.17
N LYS A 280 19.75 -35.14 24.89
CA LYS A 280 19.23 -35.17 23.51
C LYS A 280 18.97 -33.74 23.01
N GLN A 281 19.31 -33.50 21.75
CA GLN A 281 19.01 -32.25 21.08
C GLN A 281 17.69 -32.39 20.31
N GLU A 282 16.73 -31.55 20.67
CA GLU A 282 15.48 -31.34 19.91
C GLU A 282 15.67 -30.30 18.83
N ASN A 283 14.70 -30.17 17.93
CA ASN A 283 14.69 -29.07 16.96
C ASN A 283 14.59 -27.71 17.67
N LEU A 284 15.25 -26.72 17.09
CA LEU A 284 15.29 -25.39 17.70
C LEU A 284 13.94 -24.67 17.52
N ALA A 285 13.35 -24.25 18.64
CA ALA A 285 12.11 -23.48 18.66
C ALA A 285 12.41 -21.98 18.60
N ILE A 286 12.97 -21.53 17.47
CA ILE A 286 13.27 -20.10 17.23
C ILE A 286 12.05 -19.46 16.56
N GLU A 287 11.69 -18.25 17.01
CA GLU A 287 10.60 -17.48 16.42
C GLU A 287 10.98 -16.96 15.03
N ASP A 288 10.02 -16.90 14.13
CA ASP A 288 10.21 -16.54 12.72
C ASP A 288 10.92 -15.19 12.54
N HIS A 289 10.56 -14.20 13.33
CA HIS A 289 11.20 -12.88 13.27
C HIS A 289 12.66 -12.91 13.74
N VAL A 290 13.01 -13.77 14.68
CA VAL A 290 14.41 -13.95 15.11
C VAL A 290 15.22 -14.65 14.02
N ILE A 291 14.66 -15.69 13.37
CA ILE A 291 15.31 -16.36 12.23
C ILE A 291 15.52 -15.37 11.07
N SER A 292 14.50 -14.58 10.77
CA SER A 292 14.58 -13.52 9.75
C SER A 292 15.69 -12.51 10.09
N ASP A 293 15.79 -12.10 11.35
CA ASP A 293 16.80 -11.15 11.79
C ASP A 293 18.23 -11.75 11.75
N ILE A 294 18.40 -13.05 12.06
CA ILE A 294 19.66 -13.79 11.84
C ILE A 294 19.98 -13.79 10.33
N GLY A 295 18.98 -14.06 9.48
CA GLY A 295 19.13 -13.99 8.03
C GLY A 295 19.61 -12.64 7.53
N LYS A 296 19.04 -11.52 8.04
CA LYS A 296 19.46 -10.15 7.72
C LYS A 296 20.87 -9.84 8.21
N ALA A 297 21.22 -10.26 9.43
CA ALA A 297 22.57 -10.09 9.96
C ALA A 297 23.61 -10.75 9.05
N LEU A 298 23.34 -11.97 8.58
CA LEU A 298 24.20 -12.71 7.68
C LEU A 298 24.24 -12.15 6.25
N LEU A 299 23.11 -11.60 5.76
CA LEU A 299 23.02 -11.05 4.40
C LEU A 299 23.68 -9.66 4.25
N TYR A 300 23.62 -8.84 5.30
CA TYR A 300 24.04 -7.45 5.24
C TYR A 300 25.27 -7.14 6.12
N GLY A 301 25.64 -8.03 7.04
CA GLY A 301 26.73 -7.78 8.00
C GLY A 301 28.11 -8.25 7.57
N THR A 302 28.23 -8.90 6.40
CA THR A 302 29.51 -9.39 5.86
C THR A 302 29.45 -9.52 4.35
N ASP A 303 30.62 -9.52 3.71
CA ASP A 303 30.77 -9.79 2.27
C ASP A 303 31.11 -11.28 1.99
N ASP A 304 31.31 -12.12 3.00
CA ASP A 304 31.44 -13.57 2.82
C ASP A 304 30.07 -14.26 2.73
N TYR A 305 29.42 -14.05 1.58
CA TYR A 305 28.08 -14.57 1.29
C TYR A 305 28.02 -16.11 1.35
N TYR A 306 29.09 -16.78 0.94
CA TYR A 306 29.12 -18.26 0.93
C TYR A 306 29.31 -18.87 2.31
N TYR A 307 30.09 -18.22 3.17
CA TYR A 307 30.15 -18.60 4.57
C TYR A 307 28.78 -18.45 5.21
N SER A 308 28.17 -17.27 5.05
CA SER A 308 26.87 -16.93 5.61
C SER A 308 25.77 -17.89 5.13
N ALA A 309 25.73 -18.20 3.82
CA ALA A 309 24.79 -19.17 3.26
C ALA A 309 24.93 -20.56 3.91
N ARG A 310 26.17 -21.04 4.10
CA ARG A 310 26.42 -22.33 4.78
C ARG A 310 25.99 -22.32 6.25
N GLN A 311 26.07 -21.17 6.95
CA GLN A 311 25.54 -21.08 8.32
C GLN A 311 24.02 -21.21 8.35
N LEU A 312 23.31 -20.55 7.43
CA LEU A 312 21.85 -20.69 7.32
C LEU A 312 21.41 -22.09 6.88
N ASP A 313 22.16 -22.75 5.97
CA ASP A 313 21.92 -24.16 5.61
C ASP A 313 22.05 -25.10 6.82
N LYS A 314 23.00 -24.82 7.71
CA LYS A 314 23.16 -25.59 8.95
C LYS A 314 22.03 -25.31 9.93
N LEU A 315 21.63 -24.04 10.06
CA LEU A 315 20.53 -23.62 10.93
C LEU A 315 19.20 -24.24 10.46
N ALA A 316 18.90 -24.19 9.16
CA ALA A 316 17.67 -24.72 8.59
C ALA A 316 17.46 -26.21 8.92
N LYS A 317 18.56 -27.02 8.98
CA LYS A 317 18.52 -28.46 9.32
C LYS A 317 18.24 -28.73 10.80
N LYS A 318 18.37 -27.73 11.66
CA LYS A 318 18.10 -27.80 13.10
C LYS A 318 16.72 -27.32 13.47
N LEU A 319 15.99 -26.74 12.53
CA LEU A 319 14.64 -26.20 12.69
C LEU A 319 13.60 -27.21 12.22
N ASP A 320 12.38 -27.09 12.73
CA ASP A 320 11.22 -27.75 12.15
C ASP A 320 10.98 -27.26 10.72
N LYS A 321 10.31 -28.09 9.92
CA LYS A 321 10.10 -27.81 8.49
C LYS A 321 9.58 -26.40 8.26
N GLU A 322 8.47 -26.03 8.90
CA GLU A 322 7.83 -24.74 8.72
C GLU A 322 8.70 -23.56 9.21
N LYS A 323 9.42 -23.73 10.32
CA LYS A 323 10.36 -22.74 10.85
C LYS A 323 11.59 -22.54 9.97
N SER A 324 11.93 -23.49 9.09
CA SER A 324 13.10 -23.41 8.22
C SER A 324 12.93 -22.44 7.02
N TYR A 325 11.71 -21.92 6.77
CA TYR A 325 11.42 -21.02 5.64
C TYR A 325 12.42 -19.86 5.54
N TYR A 326 12.54 -19.03 6.58
CA TYR A 326 13.42 -17.85 6.53
C TYR A 326 14.90 -18.23 6.41
N ALA A 327 15.32 -19.34 7.01
CA ALA A 327 16.70 -19.79 6.88
C ALA A 327 17.03 -20.18 5.43
N TYR A 328 16.17 -20.93 4.73
CA TYR A 328 16.35 -21.24 3.31
C TYR A 328 16.18 -20.01 2.42
N PHE A 329 15.21 -19.14 2.71
CA PHE A 329 14.98 -17.91 1.95
C PHE A 329 16.20 -16.99 1.94
N TYR A 330 16.77 -16.69 3.10
CA TYR A 330 17.97 -15.85 3.17
C TYR A 330 19.22 -16.59 2.66
N CYS A 331 19.31 -17.92 2.81
CA CYS A 331 20.33 -18.73 2.21
C CYS A 331 20.34 -18.61 0.67
N ALA A 332 19.16 -18.69 0.04
CA ALA A 332 18.99 -18.48 -1.39
C ALA A 332 19.47 -17.11 -1.83
N ARG A 333 19.03 -16.05 -1.12
CA ARG A 333 19.44 -14.66 -1.39
C ARG A 333 20.95 -14.43 -1.26
N LEU A 334 21.60 -15.11 -0.33
CA LEU A 334 23.05 -15.06 -0.17
C LEU A 334 23.79 -15.72 -1.34
N TYR A 335 23.32 -16.90 -1.79
CA TYR A 335 23.89 -17.54 -2.98
C TYR A 335 23.66 -16.70 -4.24
N ASP A 336 22.49 -16.08 -4.38
CA ASP A 336 22.20 -15.16 -5.47
C ASP A 336 23.13 -13.95 -5.46
N LYS A 337 23.27 -13.28 -4.31
CA LYS A 337 24.13 -12.11 -4.13
C LYS A 337 25.61 -12.45 -4.40
N GLY A 338 26.03 -13.64 -4.03
CA GLY A 338 27.37 -14.12 -4.33
C GLY A 338 27.63 -14.45 -5.80
N GLY A 339 26.58 -14.69 -6.59
CA GLY A 339 26.62 -14.82 -8.06
C GLY A 339 27.20 -16.11 -8.62
N ARG A 340 27.88 -16.95 -7.81
CA ARG A 340 28.63 -18.13 -8.31
C ARG A 340 27.82 -19.42 -8.37
N TYR A 341 26.87 -19.61 -7.45
CA TYR A 341 26.15 -20.87 -7.25
C TYR A 341 24.65 -20.69 -7.57
N GLN A 342 24.33 -20.26 -8.79
CA GLN A 342 22.97 -19.93 -9.21
C GLN A 342 21.98 -21.10 -9.06
N LYS A 343 22.41 -22.33 -9.42
CA LYS A 343 21.59 -23.54 -9.23
C LYS A 343 21.23 -23.75 -7.75
N THR A 344 22.23 -23.60 -6.86
CA THR A 344 22.01 -23.75 -5.42
C THR A 344 21.07 -22.65 -4.88
N ALA A 345 21.16 -21.42 -5.39
CA ALA A 345 20.23 -20.37 -5.05
C ALA A 345 18.78 -20.74 -5.39
N ALA A 346 18.55 -21.23 -6.62
CA ALA A 346 17.23 -21.71 -7.06
C ALA A 346 16.73 -22.86 -6.18
N ASP A 347 17.59 -23.86 -5.89
CA ASP A 347 17.24 -25.01 -5.05
C ASP A 347 16.86 -24.56 -3.62
N ARG A 348 17.53 -23.54 -3.07
CA ARG A 348 17.21 -23.02 -1.73
C ARG A 348 15.92 -22.18 -1.71
N PHE A 349 15.63 -21.40 -2.76
CA PHE A 349 14.31 -20.80 -2.89
C PHE A 349 13.21 -21.85 -2.93
N LYS A 350 13.37 -22.93 -3.70
CA LYS A 350 12.42 -24.05 -3.73
C LYS A 350 12.29 -24.72 -2.35
N SER A 351 13.42 -24.92 -1.64
CA SER A 351 13.38 -25.45 -0.27
C SER A 351 12.58 -24.54 0.68
N ALA A 352 12.65 -23.23 0.53
CA ALA A 352 11.83 -22.29 1.30
C ALA A 352 10.34 -22.45 0.97
N LEU A 353 9.98 -22.54 -0.32
CA LEU A 353 8.60 -22.75 -0.75
C LEU A 353 8.01 -24.06 -0.22
N ASP A 354 8.80 -25.14 -0.25
CA ASP A 354 8.39 -26.46 0.23
C ASP A 354 8.30 -26.53 1.77
N ALA A 355 8.91 -25.56 2.47
CA ALA A 355 8.91 -25.49 3.92
C ALA A 355 7.67 -24.83 4.50
N THR A 356 6.97 -23.95 3.78
CA THR A 356 5.87 -23.16 4.30
C THR A 356 4.52 -23.57 3.75
N GLU A 357 3.47 -23.45 4.59
CA GLU A 357 2.05 -23.48 4.21
C GLU A 357 1.39 -22.10 4.35
N ASP A 358 2.12 -21.10 4.86
CA ASP A 358 1.68 -19.72 4.98
C ASP A 358 1.60 -19.08 3.58
N PRO A 359 0.41 -18.62 3.15
CA PRO A 359 0.21 -18.08 1.79
C PRO A 359 1.06 -16.86 1.48
N GLU A 360 1.25 -15.95 2.44
CA GLU A 360 2.02 -14.72 2.22
C GLU A 360 3.52 -15.01 2.10
N LYS A 361 4.05 -15.90 2.94
CA LYS A 361 5.45 -16.37 2.84
C LYS A 361 5.68 -17.09 1.53
N PHE A 362 4.70 -17.90 1.10
CA PHE A 362 4.78 -18.64 -0.16
C PHE A 362 4.84 -17.70 -1.35
N ASP A 363 3.87 -16.76 -1.48
CA ASP A 363 3.84 -15.79 -2.58
C ASP A 363 5.10 -14.92 -2.60
N ASN A 364 5.56 -14.45 -1.44
CA ASN A 364 6.81 -13.71 -1.33
C ASN A 364 8.03 -14.53 -1.80
N GLY A 365 8.17 -15.77 -1.33
CA GLY A 365 9.26 -16.65 -1.72
C GLY A 365 9.26 -16.97 -3.22
N LEU A 366 8.08 -17.25 -3.79
CA LEU A 366 7.89 -17.52 -5.20
C LEU A 366 8.21 -16.27 -6.06
N TRP A 367 7.79 -15.08 -5.64
CA TRP A 367 8.13 -13.82 -6.30
C TRP A 367 9.66 -13.62 -6.39
N TYR A 368 10.38 -13.89 -5.29
CA TYR A 368 11.85 -13.82 -5.29
C TYR A 368 12.49 -14.86 -6.21
N LEU A 369 11.98 -16.09 -6.26
CA LEU A 369 12.47 -17.14 -7.17
C LEU A 369 12.23 -16.73 -8.64
N LEU A 370 11.04 -16.26 -8.98
CA LEU A 370 10.70 -15.86 -10.35
C LEU A 370 11.54 -14.66 -10.79
N ASN A 371 11.72 -13.64 -9.94
CA ASN A 371 12.57 -12.48 -10.23
C ASN A 371 14.06 -12.88 -10.36
N PHE A 372 14.53 -13.86 -9.59
CA PHE A 372 15.83 -14.45 -9.79
C PHE A 372 15.95 -15.11 -11.18
N GLN A 373 14.91 -15.84 -11.61
CA GLN A 373 14.88 -16.56 -12.89
C GLN A 373 14.74 -15.67 -14.12
N LEU A 374 14.29 -14.40 -13.97
CA LEU A 374 14.32 -13.41 -15.07
C LEU A 374 15.70 -13.27 -15.72
N ARG A 375 16.77 -13.58 -14.96
CA ARG A 375 18.17 -13.51 -15.41
C ARG A 375 18.67 -14.81 -16.02
N THR A 376 17.88 -15.87 -16.01
CA THR A 376 18.25 -17.21 -16.49
C THR A 376 17.54 -17.55 -17.80
N SER A 377 16.48 -18.33 -17.78
CA SER A 377 15.73 -18.71 -18.96
C SER A 377 14.22 -18.70 -18.74
N THR A 378 13.48 -18.44 -19.81
CA THR A 378 12.02 -18.48 -19.81
C THR A 378 11.49 -19.87 -19.43
N ASN A 379 12.19 -20.96 -19.78
CA ASN A 379 11.78 -22.29 -19.42
C ASN A 379 11.84 -22.51 -17.91
N ASP A 380 12.85 -21.97 -17.20
CA ASP A 380 12.93 -22.06 -15.74
C ASP A 380 11.72 -21.41 -15.07
N ILE A 381 11.24 -20.28 -15.62
CA ILE A 381 10.04 -19.59 -15.15
C ILE A 381 8.79 -20.46 -15.39
N ILE A 382 8.64 -21.00 -16.60
CA ILE A 382 7.50 -21.86 -16.96
C ILE A 382 7.47 -23.10 -16.07
N ASP A 383 8.61 -23.77 -15.86
CA ASP A 383 8.70 -24.97 -15.03
C ASP A 383 8.38 -24.67 -13.57
N THR A 384 8.82 -23.52 -13.06
CA THR A 384 8.50 -23.06 -11.71
C THR A 384 6.99 -22.77 -11.55
N LEU A 385 6.38 -22.05 -12.48
CA LEU A 385 4.94 -21.77 -12.45
C LEU A 385 4.09 -23.04 -12.59
N LYS A 386 4.52 -24.02 -13.41
CA LYS A 386 3.86 -25.33 -13.47
C LYS A 386 3.93 -26.09 -12.16
N SER A 387 5.05 -25.98 -11.45
CA SER A 387 5.28 -26.73 -10.19
C SER A 387 4.59 -26.09 -8.99
N TYR A 388 4.54 -24.77 -8.92
CA TYR A 388 4.14 -24.00 -7.75
C TYR A 388 2.92 -23.09 -7.98
N GLY A 389 2.55 -22.81 -9.22
CA GLY A 389 1.52 -21.81 -9.57
C GLY A 389 0.13 -22.14 -9.00
N SER A 390 -0.22 -23.41 -8.84
CA SER A 390 -1.50 -23.81 -8.23
C SER A 390 -1.64 -23.44 -6.75
N LYS A 391 -0.53 -23.05 -6.10
CA LYS A 391 -0.49 -22.60 -4.71
C LYS A 391 -0.42 -21.09 -4.56
N ILE A 392 -0.43 -20.33 -5.65
CA ILE A 392 -0.49 -18.87 -5.61
C ILE A 392 -1.77 -18.45 -4.90
N ASN A 393 -1.63 -17.66 -3.85
CA ASN A 393 -2.75 -17.13 -3.07
C ASN A 393 -3.28 -15.83 -3.67
N ASP A 394 -2.39 -14.91 -4.04
CA ASP A 394 -2.75 -13.62 -4.64
C ASP A 394 -2.08 -13.46 -6.01
N PRO A 395 -2.79 -13.75 -7.13
CA PRO A 395 -2.24 -13.54 -8.46
C PRO A 395 -1.88 -12.08 -8.77
N GLU A 396 -2.54 -11.09 -8.15
CA GLU A 396 -2.24 -9.66 -8.37
C GLU A 396 -0.85 -9.28 -7.79
N TYR A 397 -0.38 -10.00 -6.78
CA TYR A 397 0.96 -9.84 -6.20
C TYR A 397 2.09 -10.05 -7.23
N PHE A 398 1.82 -10.77 -8.32
CA PHE A 398 2.78 -11.09 -9.38
C PHE A 398 2.66 -10.21 -10.62
N ASP A 399 1.76 -9.22 -10.64
CA ASP A 399 1.53 -8.37 -11.82
C ASP A 399 2.80 -7.61 -12.24
N ASP A 400 3.59 -7.13 -11.28
CA ASP A 400 4.87 -6.45 -11.55
C ASP A 400 5.93 -7.36 -12.16
N PHE A 401 5.98 -8.62 -11.70
CA PHE A 401 6.84 -9.65 -12.28
C PHE A 401 6.44 -9.94 -13.75
N PHE A 402 5.14 -10.18 -14.02
CA PHE A 402 4.67 -10.44 -15.37
C PHE A 402 4.80 -9.22 -16.29
N GLU A 403 4.63 -8.00 -15.75
CA GLU A 403 4.94 -6.77 -16.50
C GLU A 403 6.42 -6.75 -16.91
N SER A 404 7.33 -7.02 -15.98
CA SER A 404 8.77 -7.06 -16.23
C SER A 404 9.16 -8.15 -17.25
N LEU A 405 8.58 -9.35 -17.12
CA LEU A 405 8.79 -10.46 -18.05
C LEU A 405 8.29 -10.13 -19.45
N SER A 406 7.10 -9.52 -19.56
CA SER A 406 6.52 -9.05 -20.81
C SER A 406 7.48 -8.09 -21.54
N VAL A 407 7.92 -7.04 -20.83
CA VAL A 407 8.84 -6.04 -21.42
C VAL A 407 10.17 -6.68 -21.84
N LEU A 408 10.72 -7.56 -21.01
CA LEU A 408 11.97 -8.27 -21.30
C LEU A 408 11.86 -9.08 -22.60
N LEU A 409 10.81 -9.88 -22.74
CA LEU A 409 10.61 -10.77 -23.88
C LEU A 409 10.31 -9.98 -25.16
N LEU A 410 9.44 -8.98 -25.08
CA LEU A 410 9.07 -8.15 -26.24
C LEU A 410 10.22 -7.28 -26.71
N SER A 411 10.95 -6.62 -25.81
CA SER A 411 12.11 -5.79 -26.15
C SER A 411 13.27 -6.60 -26.73
N ALA A 412 13.43 -7.85 -26.30
CA ALA A 412 14.42 -8.78 -26.84
C ALA A 412 13.93 -9.49 -28.12
N GLN A 413 12.75 -9.17 -28.63
CA GLN A 413 12.11 -9.83 -29.78
C GLN A 413 11.95 -11.33 -29.62
N LYS A 414 11.79 -11.80 -28.37
CA LYS A 414 11.53 -13.20 -28.03
C LYS A 414 10.03 -13.53 -28.11
N TRP A 415 9.47 -13.29 -29.30
CA TRP A 415 8.03 -13.41 -29.54
C TRP A 415 7.46 -14.78 -29.24
N GLN A 416 8.19 -15.84 -29.63
CA GLN A 416 7.78 -17.21 -29.38
C GLN A 416 7.80 -17.56 -27.89
N ASP A 417 8.80 -17.08 -27.16
CA ASP A 417 8.90 -17.28 -25.70
C ASP A 417 7.74 -16.60 -24.98
N PHE A 418 7.36 -15.37 -25.39
CA PHE A 418 6.20 -14.66 -24.85
C PHE A 418 4.91 -15.48 -25.05
N TYR A 419 4.69 -15.95 -26.28
CA TYR A 419 3.53 -16.78 -26.60
C TYR A 419 3.50 -18.08 -25.79
N GLN A 420 4.66 -18.71 -25.60
CA GLN A 420 4.80 -19.93 -24.81
C GLN A 420 4.47 -19.69 -23.33
N VAL A 421 4.96 -18.59 -22.75
CA VAL A 421 4.58 -18.18 -21.38
C VAL A 421 3.07 -18.04 -21.27
N CYS A 422 2.43 -17.26 -22.15
CA CYS A 422 0.99 -17.09 -22.13
C CYS A 422 0.25 -18.44 -22.18
N LYS A 423 0.66 -19.33 -23.09
CA LYS A 423 0.02 -20.64 -23.28
C LYS A 423 0.13 -21.56 -22.07
N GLU A 424 1.32 -21.57 -21.44
CA GLU A 424 1.66 -22.58 -20.42
C GLU A 424 1.35 -22.11 -18.99
N THR A 425 1.15 -20.79 -18.77
CA THR A 425 1.01 -20.23 -17.43
C THR A 425 -0.23 -19.34 -17.26
N ASP A 426 -1.16 -19.38 -18.18
CA ASP A 426 -2.38 -18.56 -18.20
C ASP A 426 -3.21 -18.64 -16.92
N SER A 427 -3.26 -19.81 -16.28
CA SER A 427 -3.98 -20.03 -15.03
C SER A 427 -3.36 -19.33 -13.80
N ASN A 428 -2.15 -18.78 -13.94
CA ASN A 428 -1.43 -18.08 -12.87
C ASN A 428 -1.57 -16.56 -12.94
N PHE A 429 -2.22 -16.06 -13.98
CA PHE A 429 -2.39 -14.63 -14.18
C PHE A 429 -3.56 -14.07 -13.36
N SER A 430 -3.39 -12.84 -12.85
CA SER A 430 -4.52 -12.00 -12.48
C SER A 430 -5.40 -11.73 -13.72
N GLU A 431 -6.67 -11.33 -13.53
CA GLU A 431 -7.55 -10.97 -14.66
C GLU A 431 -6.93 -9.86 -15.54
N ARG A 432 -6.22 -8.92 -14.93
CA ARG A 432 -5.53 -7.83 -15.63
C ARG A 432 -4.40 -8.36 -16.50
N THR A 433 -3.51 -9.16 -15.93
CA THR A 433 -2.38 -9.77 -16.64
C THR A 433 -2.85 -10.74 -17.72
N ALA A 434 -3.89 -11.54 -17.47
CA ALA A 434 -4.48 -12.44 -18.47
C ALA A 434 -4.98 -11.69 -19.71
N GLY A 435 -5.67 -10.55 -19.52
CA GLY A 435 -6.12 -9.69 -20.62
C GLY A 435 -4.95 -9.15 -21.46
N LYS A 436 -3.90 -8.65 -20.81
CA LYS A 436 -2.67 -8.18 -21.46
C LYS A 436 -1.99 -9.28 -22.27
N TYR A 437 -1.73 -10.43 -21.66
CA TYR A 437 -1.01 -11.53 -22.30
C TYR A 437 -1.81 -12.14 -23.44
N ALA A 438 -3.14 -12.26 -23.28
CA ALA A 438 -4.02 -12.71 -24.35
C ALA A 438 -4.00 -11.77 -25.55
N TYR A 439 -4.15 -10.45 -25.34
CA TYR A 439 -4.10 -9.44 -26.40
C TYR A 439 -2.77 -9.49 -27.15
N ILE A 440 -1.66 -9.40 -26.44
CA ILE A 440 -0.34 -9.41 -27.07
C ILE A 440 -0.10 -10.72 -27.83
N SER A 441 -0.45 -11.87 -27.24
CA SER A 441 -0.33 -13.17 -27.94
C SER A 441 -1.16 -13.21 -29.21
N GLY A 442 -2.39 -12.69 -29.18
CA GLY A 442 -3.22 -12.55 -30.38
C GLY A 442 -2.55 -11.69 -31.45
N ARG A 443 -1.94 -10.56 -31.09
CA ARG A 443 -1.21 -9.67 -31.99
C ARG A 443 0.04 -10.34 -32.57
N LEU A 444 0.83 -11.03 -31.74
CA LEU A 444 2.03 -11.73 -32.20
C LEU A 444 1.70 -12.83 -33.21
N ILE A 445 0.60 -13.54 -33.04
CA ILE A 445 0.10 -14.53 -34.00
C ILE A 445 -0.39 -13.85 -35.29
N GLU A 446 -1.19 -12.79 -35.16
CA GLU A 446 -1.76 -12.06 -36.30
C GLU A 446 -0.66 -11.47 -37.19
N GLU A 447 0.37 -10.84 -36.59
CA GLU A 447 1.53 -10.28 -37.28
C GLU A 447 2.51 -11.36 -37.82
N GLY A 448 2.34 -12.62 -37.41
CA GLY A 448 3.23 -13.71 -37.79
C GLY A 448 4.57 -13.72 -37.06
N LEU A 449 4.66 -12.99 -35.95
CA LEU A 449 5.85 -12.92 -35.10
C LEU A 449 5.99 -14.16 -34.20
N ALA A 450 4.86 -14.73 -33.78
CA ALA A 450 4.83 -16.03 -33.10
C ALA A 450 4.16 -17.11 -33.96
N LYS A 451 4.65 -18.34 -33.81
CA LYS A 451 4.07 -19.50 -34.52
C LYS A 451 2.87 -20.02 -33.74
N GLY A 452 1.66 -19.73 -34.20
CA GLY A 452 0.46 -20.44 -33.79
C GLY A 452 0.39 -21.86 -34.34
N ALA A 453 -0.65 -22.61 -33.99
CA ALA A 453 -0.89 -23.92 -34.56
C ALA A 453 -1.09 -23.83 -36.08
N GLN A 454 -0.49 -24.72 -36.83
CA GLN A 454 -0.51 -24.70 -38.28
C GLN A 454 -1.96 -24.77 -38.81
N GLY A 455 -2.35 -23.84 -39.68
CA GLY A 455 -3.71 -23.75 -40.26
C GLY A 455 -4.77 -23.10 -39.39
N LEU A 456 -4.46 -22.70 -38.16
CA LEU A 456 -5.42 -22.10 -37.18
C LEU A 456 -5.09 -20.66 -36.78
N LYS A 457 -4.18 -20.01 -37.48
CA LYS A 457 -3.62 -18.70 -37.11
C LYS A 457 -4.71 -17.63 -36.86
N THR A 458 -5.61 -17.42 -37.81
CA THR A 458 -6.68 -16.44 -37.70
C THR A 458 -7.62 -16.77 -36.56
N ARG A 459 -8.00 -18.06 -36.40
CA ARG A 459 -8.87 -18.50 -35.31
C ARG A 459 -8.23 -18.23 -33.94
N GLN A 460 -6.95 -18.58 -33.76
CA GLN A 460 -6.27 -18.39 -32.50
C GLN A 460 -6.12 -16.91 -32.11
N SER A 461 -5.87 -16.01 -33.07
CA SER A 461 -5.85 -14.57 -32.76
C SER A 461 -7.22 -14.03 -32.39
N VAL A 462 -8.28 -14.46 -33.09
CA VAL A 462 -9.68 -14.11 -32.75
C VAL A 462 -10.05 -14.62 -31.38
N ASP A 463 -9.75 -15.89 -31.05
CA ASP A 463 -10.05 -16.49 -29.74
C ASP A 463 -9.33 -15.72 -28.60
N ALA A 464 -8.08 -15.31 -28.85
CA ALA A 464 -7.32 -14.50 -27.89
C ALA A 464 -7.96 -13.13 -27.66
N PHE A 465 -8.39 -12.42 -28.71
CA PHE A 465 -9.07 -11.13 -28.57
C PHE A 465 -10.46 -11.28 -27.93
N MET A 466 -11.21 -12.32 -28.25
CA MET A 466 -12.49 -12.61 -27.59
C MET A 466 -12.33 -12.89 -26.09
N LYS A 467 -11.24 -13.58 -25.70
CA LYS A 467 -10.89 -13.77 -24.28
C LYS A 467 -10.68 -12.43 -23.56
N VAL A 468 -10.02 -11.45 -24.20
CA VAL A 468 -9.86 -10.10 -23.66
C VAL A 468 -11.21 -9.42 -23.42
N LEU A 469 -12.14 -9.54 -24.38
CA LEU A 469 -13.46 -8.90 -24.29
C LEU A 469 -14.34 -9.50 -23.19
N SER A 470 -14.22 -10.80 -22.93
CA SER A 470 -15.01 -11.50 -21.92
C SER A 470 -14.44 -11.37 -20.50
N GLY A 471 -13.16 -10.97 -20.36
CA GLY A 471 -12.49 -10.83 -19.08
C GLY A 471 -12.74 -9.47 -18.40
N LYS A 472 -12.33 -9.34 -17.13
CA LYS A 472 -12.35 -8.09 -16.37
C LYS A 472 -11.10 -7.23 -16.57
N GLY A 473 -10.23 -7.58 -17.52
CA GLY A 473 -8.96 -6.92 -17.78
C GLY A 473 -9.06 -5.43 -18.12
N ASP A 474 -7.90 -4.83 -18.31
CA ASP A 474 -7.73 -3.39 -18.54
C ASP A 474 -8.52 -2.91 -19.77
N THR A 475 -9.18 -1.75 -19.62
CA THR A 475 -9.96 -1.10 -20.70
C THR A 475 -9.13 -0.87 -21.97
N TYR A 476 -7.83 -0.60 -21.85
CA TYR A 476 -6.93 -0.43 -23.00
C TYR A 476 -6.94 -1.65 -23.94
N TYR A 477 -6.71 -2.84 -23.38
CA TYR A 477 -6.69 -4.05 -24.20
C TYR A 477 -8.07 -4.40 -24.78
N LYS A 478 -9.16 -4.06 -24.06
CA LYS A 478 -10.52 -4.24 -24.55
C LYS A 478 -10.84 -3.37 -25.76
N VAL A 479 -10.51 -2.06 -25.70
CA VAL A 479 -10.77 -1.16 -26.86
C VAL A 479 -9.89 -1.51 -28.04
N CYS A 480 -8.65 -1.95 -27.80
CA CYS A 480 -7.77 -2.46 -28.86
C CYS A 480 -8.30 -3.78 -29.46
N ALA A 481 -8.83 -4.70 -28.64
CA ALA A 481 -9.45 -5.94 -29.14
C ALA A 481 -10.72 -5.68 -29.94
N LEU A 482 -11.57 -4.74 -29.53
CA LEU A 482 -12.72 -4.28 -30.32
C LEU A 482 -12.29 -3.78 -31.71
N GLU A 483 -11.20 -3.02 -31.76
CA GLU A 483 -10.61 -2.54 -33.01
C GLU A 483 -10.11 -3.70 -33.88
N ARG A 484 -9.33 -4.62 -33.33
CA ARG A 484 -8.77 -5.78 -34.06
C ARG A 484 -9.85 -6.71 -34.61
N LEU A 485 -10.94 -6.89 -33.90
CA LEU A 485 -12.08 -7.68 -34.31
C LEU A 485 -13.07 -6.93 -35.21
N ASN A 486 -12.82 -5.61 -35.41
CA ASN A 486 -13.67 -4.69 -36.15
C ASN A 486 -15.15 -4.72 -35.65
N ILE A 487 -15.32 -4.80 -34.32
CA ILE A 487 -16.64 -4.81 -33.69
C ILE A 487 -17.17 -3.38 -33.61
N THR A 488 -18.27 -3.12 -34.31
CA THR A 488 -18.98 -1.83 -34.33
C THR A 488 -20.40 -1.93 -33.83
N ASP A 489 -20.88 -3.15 -33.57
CA ASP A 489 -22.21 -3.38 -33.01
C ASP A 489 -22.39 -2.69 -31.68
N ARG A 490 -23.45 -1.86 -31.58
CA ARG A 490 -23.65 -0.94 -30.44
C ARG A 490 -23.87 -1.70 -29.11
N GLU A 491 -24.60 -2.82 -29.16
CA GLU A 491 -24.92 -3.61 -27.96
C GLU A 491 -23.65 -4.30 -27.43
N ILE A 492 -22.88 -4.91 -28.34
CA ILE A 492 -21.60 -5.54 -27.97
C ILE A 492 -20.61 -4.51 -27.42
N VAL A 493 -20.46 -3.38 -28.10
CA VAL A 493 -19.58 -2.30 -27.64
C VAL A 493 -20.03 -1.82 -26.24
N GLU A 494 -21.32 -1.57 -26.04
CA GLU A 494 -21.85 -1.14 -24.76
C GLU A 494 -21.62 -2.20 -23.66
N SER A 495 -21.84 -3.47 -23.97
CA SER A 495 -21.58 -4.58 -23.04
C SER A 495 -20.10 -4.61 -22.59
N VAL A 496 -19.16 -4.50 -23.53
CA VAL A 496 -17.73 -4.49 -23.23
C VAL A 496 -17.32 -3.25 -22.43
N MET A 497 -17.77 -2.06 -22.84
CA MET A 497 -17.41 -0.79 -22.21
C MET A 497 -18.00 -0.65 -20.80
N LEU A 498 -19.12 -1.29 -20.53
CA LEU A 498 -19.81 -1.31 -19.23
C LEU A 498 -19.54 -2.58 -18.40
N ASN A 499 -18.58 -3.41 -18.81
CA ASN A 499 -18.28 -4.70 -18.15
C ASN A 499 -19.51 -5.59 -17.90
N ALA A 500 -20.53 -5.52 -18.76
CA ALA A 500 -21.69 -6.39 -18.65
C ALA A 500 -21.28 -7.83 -19.04
N LYS A 501 -21.36 -8.78 -18.12
CA LYS A 501 -21.30 -10.19 -18.48
C LYS A 501 -22.52 -10.51 -19.34
N LYS A 502 -22.35 -11.27 -20.45
CA LYS A 502 -23.49 -11.96 -21.05
C LYS A 502 -23.99 -12.94 -20.01
N ASP A 503 -25.24 -12.81 -19.63
CA ASP A 503 -25.94 -13.85 -18.87
C ASP A 503 -25.90 -15.14 -19.67
N GLU A 504 -24.99 -16.04 -19.38
CA GLU A 504 -24.96 -17.42 -19.88
C GLU A 504 -25.84 -18.32 -19.02
N SER A 505 -27.01 -17.91 -18.63
CA SER A 505 -27.97 -18.85 -18.07
C SER A 505 -29.39 -18.28 -18.05
N GLU A 506 -30.07 -18.33 -19.16
CA GLU A 506 -31.48 -18.75 -19.13
C GLU A 506 -31.53 -20.30 -19.20
N THR A 507 -30.95 -20.98 -18.25
CA THR A 507 -31.24 -22.36 -17.91
C THR A 507 -32.11 -22.38 -16.67
N GLU A 508 -33.17 -23.17 -16.70
CA GLU A 508 -34.26 -23.23 -15.70
C GLU A 508 -33.83 -23.58 -14.26
N ASP A 509 -32.53 -23.76 -13.97
CA ASP A 509 -31.96 -24.03 -12.64
C ASP A 509 -31.57 -22.74 -11.83
N GLY A 510 -31.75 -21.55 -12.40
CA GLY A 510 -31.35 -20.26 -11.78
C GLY A 510 -32.32 -19.71 -10.70
N LYS A 511 -33.25 -20.51 -10.18
CA LYS A 511 -34.19 -20.04 -9.13
C LYS A 511 -33.64 -20.13 -7.71
N GLU A 512 -32.58 -20.90 -7.48
CA GLU A 512 -31.96 -20.97 -6.15
C GLU A 512 -30.88 -19.89 -5.94
N ASP A 513 -30.16 -19.48 -6.98
CA ASP A 513 -29.13 -18.42 -6.85
C ASP A 513 -29.73 -17.00 -6.74
N LYS A 514 -30.94 -16.77 -7.30
CA LYS A 514 -31.63 -15.47 -7.13
C LYS A 514 -32.17 -15.24 -5.71
N LYS A 515 -32.31 -16.29 -4.90
CA LYS A 515 -32.66 -16.14 -3.46
C LYS A 515 -31.48 -15.79 -2.58
N ALA A 516 -30.25 -16.08 -3.01
CA ALA A 516 -29.05 -15.68 -2.30
C ALA A 516 -28.62 -14.22 -2.62
N GLU A 517 -29.10 -13.66 -3.75
CA GLU A 517 -28.85 -12.24 -4.13
C GLU A 517 -29.90 -11.26 -3.58
N GLU A 518 -31.01 -11.76 -3.04
CA GLU A 518 -32.04 -10.97 -2.32
C GLU A 518 -31.89 -11.01 -0.78
N GLU A 519 -30.85 -11.64 -0.22
CA GLU A 519 -30.44 -11.32 1.12
C GLU A 519 -29.95 -9.89 1.12
N ILE A 520 -30.80 -9.00 1.63
CA ILE A 520 -30.53 -7.61 1.98
C ILE A 520 -29.12 -7.56 2.57
N GLU A 521 -28.14 -7.02 1.81
CA GLU A 521 -26.87 -6.62 2.41
C GLU A 521 -27.25 -5.71 3.58
N GLU A 522 -27.15 -6.21 4.81
CA GLU A 522 -27.27 -5.37 5.98
C GLU A 522 -26.32 -4.21 5.77
N ASN A 523 -26.85 -2.96 5.73
CA ASN A 523 -26.03 -1.79 5.53
C ASN A 523 -24.87 -1.84 6.51
N SER A 524 -23.64 -1.87 6.01
CA SER A 524 -22.47 -1.86 6.87
C SER A 524 -22.50 -0.61 7.75
N GLY A 525 -21.83 -0.64 8.91
CA GLY A 525 -21.74 0.54 9.75
C GLY A 525 -21.18 1.75 9.00
N ALA A 526 -20.24 1.52 8.07
CA ALA A 526 -19.68 2.56 7.22
C ALA A 526 -20.74 3.15 6.25
N ASP A 527 -21.64 2.33 5.71
CA ASP A 527 -22.75 2.78 4.87
C ASP A 527 -23.70 3.71 5.63
N ILE A 528 -24.03 3.39 6.88
CA ILE A 528 -24.90 4.23 7.73
C ILE A 528 -24.26 5.60 7.95
N LEU A 529 -22.98 5.65 8.30
CA LEU A 529 -22.23 6.90 8.48
C LEU A 529 -22.19 7.74 7.19
N MET A 530 -21.87 7.13 6.06
CA MET A 530 -21.80 7.81 4.77
C MET A 530 -23.13 8.41 4.34
N ARG A 531 -24.22 7.66 4.46
CA ARG A 531 -25.59 8.16 4.19
C ARG A 531 -25.93 9.33 5.08
N GLY A 532 -25.64 9.24 6.38
CA GLY A 532 -25.92 10.31 7.32
C GLY A 532 -25.09 11.54 7.07
N TYR A 533 -23.79 11.44 6.82
CA TYR A 533 -22.95 12.59 6.47
C TYR A 533 -23.45 13.30 5.21
N ALA A 534 -23.86 12.55 4.19
CA ALA A 534 -24.43 13.15 2.98
C ALA A 534 -25.80 13.81 3.26
N ALA A 535 -26.69 13.16 4.02
CA ALA A 535 -28.02 13.65 4.31
C ALA A 535 -28.02 14.90 5.21
N PHE A 536 -27.09 14.98 6.17
CA PHE A 536 -26.96 16.11 7.09
C PHE A 536 -25.97 17.19 6.61
N GLY A 537 -25.39 17.05 5.42
CA GLY A 537 -24.61 18.10 4.75
C GLY A 537 -23.16 18.24 5.24
N PHE A 538 -22.42 17.14 5.46
CA PHE A 538 -21.02 17.11 5.91
C PHE A 538 -20.05 16.67 4.80
N PRO A 539 -19.83 17.43 3.73
CA PRO A 539 -18.96 17.00 2.63
C PRO A 539 -17.50 16.72 3.07
N GLN A 540 -16.97 17.48 4.01
CA GLN A 540 -15.64 17.29 4.56
C GLN A 540 -15.48 15.95 5.30
N ARG A 541 -16.56 15.38 5.86
CA ARG A 541 -16.54 14.09 6.57
C ARG A 541 -16.75 12.90 5.64
N VAL A 542 -17.50 13.08 4.56
CA VAL A 542 -17.79 12.01 3.58
C VAL A 542 -16.52 11.42 3.01
N TYR A 543 -15.61 12.25 2.51
CA TYR A 543 -14.38 11.76 1.90
C TYR A 543 -13.40 11.16 2.91
N ALA A 544 -13.31 11.74 4.11
CA ALA A 544 -12.47 11.22 5.19
C ALA A 544 -12.95 9.82 5.64
N GLU A 545 -14.25 9.63 5.86
CA GLU A 545 -14.82 8.33 6.20
C GLU A 545 -14.62 7.30 5.08
N TRP A 546 -14.82 7.72 3.83
CA TRP A 546 -14.61 6.84 2.69
C TRP A 546 -13.16 6.34 2.58
N ILE A 547 -12.15 7.19 2.79
CA ILE A 547 -10.73 6.76 2.77
C ILE A 547 -10.48 5.69 3.82
N MET A 548 -10.99 5.87 5.04
CA MET A 548 -10.76 4.95 6.16
C MET A 548 -11.46 3.60 5.96
N ASN A 549 -12.68 3.61 5.45
CA ASN A 549 -13.56 2.43 5.43
C ASN A 549 -13.98 1.99 4.02
N ARG A 550 -13.25 2.37 2.97
CA ARG A 550 -13.60 2.12 1.56
C ARG A 550 -13.78 0.65 1.16
N LYS A 551 -13.31 -0.29 1.97
CA LYS A 551 -13.50 -1.74 1.76
C LYS A 551 -14.86 -2.22 2.25
N ASP A 552 -15.43 -1.51 3.23
CA ASP A 552 -16.66 -1.86 3.93
C ASP A 552 -17.87 -1.04 3.45
N ILE A 553 -17.64 -0.07 2.53
CA ILE A 553 -18.68 0.78 1.95
C ILE A 553 -19.18 0.14 0.66
N SER A 554 -20.49 -0.05 0.57
CA SER A 554 -21.14 -0.60 -0.62
C SER A 554 -20.98 0.31 -1.85
N THR A 555 -21.08 -0.30 -3.03
CA THR A 555 -20.98 0.44 -4.30
C THR A 555 -22.07 1.51 -4.41
N ASP A 556 -23.31 1.21 -4.00
CA ASP A 556 -24.43 2.14 -4.07
C ASP A 556 -24.24 3.37 -3.15
N VAL A 557 -23.72 3.15 -1.94
CA VAL A 557 -23.41 4.24 -1.00
C VAL A 557 -22.20 5.04 -1.47
N SER A 558 -21.18 4.40 -2.07
CA SER A 558 -20.08 5.11 -2.71
C SER A 558 -20.57 6.02 -3.85
N LEU A 559 -21.55 5.57 -4.65
CA LEU A 559 -22.14 6.40 -5.69
C LEU A 559 -22.94 7.57 -5.13
N LEU A 560 -23.75 7.33 -4.08
CA LEU A 560 -24.48 8.39 -3.38
C LEU A 560 -23.49 9.46 -2.85
N ALA A 561 -22.40 9.03 -2.23
CA ALA A 561 -21.36 9.92 -1.73
C ALA A 561 -20.67 10.71 -2.86
N SER A 562 -20.36 10.04 -3.99
CA SER A 562 -19.80 10.71 -5.17
C SER A 562 -20.76 11.75 -5.73
N ASP A 563 -22.05 11.44 -5.84
CA ASP A 563 -23.07 12.39 -6.35
C ASP A 563 -23.25 13.58 -5.41
N PHE A 564 -23.28 13.33 -4.09
CA PHE A 564 -23.34 14.40 -3.10
C PHE A 564 -22.15 15.36 -3.19
N LEU A 565 -20.92 14.82 -3.23
CA LEU A 565 -19.71 15.63 -3.36
C LEU A 565 -19.64 16.35 -4.72
N PHE A 566 -20.12 15.72 -5.79
CA PHE A 566 -20.20 16.37 -7.10
C PHE A 566 -21.12 17.61 -7.07
N GLU A 567 -22.27 17.52 -6.40
CA GLU A 567 -23.18 18.64 -6.23
C GLU A 567 -22.57 19.76 -5.35
N CYS A 568 -21.85 19.39 -4.28
CA CYS A 568 -21.08 20.34 -3.47
C CYS A 568 -19.94 20.98 -4.27
N GLY A 569 -19.35 20.26 -5.20
CA GLY A 569 -18.21 20.69 -6.00
C GLY A 569 -18.52 21.72 -7.08
N LEU A 570 -19.78 22.08 -7.31
CA LEU A 570 -20.13 23.14 -8.27
C LEU A 570 -19.43 24.48 -7.97
N HIS A 571 -18.98 24.67 -6.71
CA HIS A 571 -18.29 25.86 -6.24
C HIS A 571 -16.91 25.55 -5.62
N ASP A 572 -16.50 24.28 -5.57
CA ASP A 572 -15.26 23.82 -4.93
C ASP A 572 -14.62 22.64 -5.71
N SER A 573 -13.48 22.90 -6.32
CA SER A 573 -12.73 21.89 -7.10
C SER A 573 -12.29 20.69 -6.26
N THR A 574 -12.08 20.86 -4.95
CA THR A 574 -11.68 19.77 -4.04
C THR A 574 -12.75 18.69 -3.97
N TYR A 575 -14.02 19.07 -3.83
CA TYR A 575 -15.13 18.12 -3.81
C TYR A 575 -15.33 17.44 -5.17
N ASN A 576 -15.10 18.12 -6.28
CA ASN A 576 -15.11 17.54 -7.61
C ASN A 576 -14.05 16.41 -7.74
N VAL A 577 -12.83 16.67 -7.28
CA VAL A 577 -11.73 15.66 -7.29
C VAL A 577 -12.07 14.47 -6.39
N GLN A 578 -12.61 14.74 -5.20
CA GLN A 578 -13.01 13.68 -4.26
C GLN A 578 -14.14 12.82 -4.84
N SER A 579 -15.16 13.44 -5.44
CA SER A 579 -16.25 12.74 -6.16
C SER A 579 -15.71 11.81 -7.23
N LEU A 580 -14.79 12.30 -8.08
CA LEU A 580 -14.16 11.50 -9.14
C LEU A 580 -13.36 10.32 -8.59
N ARG A 581 -12.63 10.50 -7.49
CA ARG A 581 -11.87 9.42 -6.84
C ARG A 581 -12.77 8.32 -6.30
N ILE A 582 -13.88 8.71 -5.63
CA ILE A 582 -14.88 7.75 -5.13
C ILE A 582 -15.51 6.99 -6.30
N ALA A 583 -16.00 7.69 -7.33
CA ALA A 583 -16.62 7.05 -8.51
C ALA A 583 -15.65 6.09 -9.22
N SER A 584 -14.38 6.49 -9.38
CA SER A 584 -13.37 5.64 -10.02
C SER A 584 -13.13 4.36 -9.23
N ARG A 585 -13.12 4.41 -7.92
CA ARG A 585 -12.98 3.23 -7.06
C ARG A 585 -14.25 2.37 -7.05
N ALA A 586 -15.44 3.00 -6.99
CA ALA A 586 -16.71 2.29 -7.07
C ALA A 586 -16.82 1.49 -8.38
N LYS A 587 -16.35 2.05 -9.51
CA LYS A 587 -16.25 1.32 -10.78
C LYS A 587 -15.38 0.05 -10.66
N GLN A 588 -14.23 0.13 -9.97
CA GLN A 588 -13.32 -1.02 -9.81
C GLN A 588 -13.94 -2.13 -8.94
N SER A 589 -14.73 -1.75 -7.94
CA SER A 589 -15.36 -2.68 -6.99
C SER A 589 -16.73 -3.21 -7.47
N ALA A 590 -17.30 -2.62 -8.53
CA ALA A 590 -18.62 -2.98 -9.02
C ALA A 590 -18.66 -4.43 -9.53
N LYS A 591 -19.61 -5.21 -8.99
CA LYS A 591 -19.95 -6.54 -9.50
C LYS A 591 -21.04 -6.38 -10.55
N GLY A 592 -20.84 -6.90 -11.76
CA GLY A 592 -21.84 -6.87 -12.83
C GLY A 592 -21.78 -5.63 -13.73
N LYS A 593 -22.92 -5.29 -14.35
CA LYS A 593 -23.04 -4.21 -15.34
C LYS A 593 -22.92 -2.84 -14.70
N ILE A 594 -21.95 -2.04 -15.17
CA ILE A 594 -21.75 -0.65 -14.77
C ILE A 594 -22.70 0.25 -15.57
N SER A 595 -23.36 1.21 -14.92
CA SER A 595 -24.24 2.16 -15.62
C SER A 595 -23.45 3.21 -16.40
N LYS A 596 -24.06 3.74 -17.49
CA LYS A 596 -23.48 4.91 -18.18
C LYS A 596 -23.36 6.14 -17.29
N ASP A 597 -24.26 6.29 -16.33
CA ASP A 597 -24.23 7.44 -15.42
C ASP A 597 -23.02 7.34 -14.48
N LEU A 598 -22.70 6.13 -13.96
CA LEU A 598 -21.45 5.93 -13.25
C LEU A 598 -20.24 6.22 -14.13
N MET A 599 -20.25 5.75 -15.40
CA MET A 599 -19.12 6.01 -16.30
C MET A 599 -18.93 7.51 -16.57
N LYS A 600 -20.00 8.30 -16.64
CA LYS A 600 -19.89 9.77 -16.74
C LYS A 600 -19.34 10.42 -15.47
N ARG A 601 -19.55 9.83 -14.27
CA ARG A 601 -18.89 10.27 -13.04
C ARG A 601 -17.39 9.96 -13.04
N VAL A 602 -17.02 8.81 -13.62
CA VAL A 602 -15.61 8.40 -13.75
C VAL A 602 -14.86 9.19 -14.83
N TYR A 603 -15.58 9.64 -15.86
CA TYR A 603 -15.06 10.42 -16.98
C TYR A 603 -15.85 11.75 -17.11
N PRO A 604 -15.74 12.67 -16.12
CA PRO A 604 -16.47 13.93 -16.15
C PRO A 604 -15.90 14.90 -17.16
N THR A 605 -16.72 15.87 -17.60
CA THR A 605 -16.31 16.97 -18.49
C THR A 605 -16.14 18.27 -17.71
N PHE A 606 -15.33 18.25 -16.65
CA PHE A 606 -15.00 19.46 -15.90
C PHE A 606 -14.24 20.45 -16.79
N TYR A 607 -14.39 21.75 -16.51
CA TYR A 607 -13.77 22.83 -17.30
C TYR A 607 -14.15 22.82 -18.79
N SER A 608 -15.38 22.40 -19.13
CA SER A 608 -15.80 22.14 -20.52
C SER A 608 -15.56 23.33 -21.45
N ASP A 609 -15.94 24.56 -21.05
CA ASP A 609 -15.77 25.75 -21.88
C ASP A 609 -14.31 26.09 -22.11
N LEU A 610 -13.46 25.93 -21.08
CA LEU A 610 -12.01 26.20 -21.19
C LEU A 610 -11.32 25.16 -22.06
N ILE A 611 -11.63 23.87 -21.86
CA ILE A 611 -11.07 22.77 -22.67
C ILE A 611 -11.49 22.91 -24.13
N LYS A 612 -12.76 23.19 -24.38
CA LYS A 612 -13.26 23.41 -25.73
C LYS A 612 -12.51 24.55 -26.42
N LYS A 613 -12.41 25.72 -25.77
CA LYS A 613 -11.67 26.88 -26.28
C LYS A 613 -10.21 26.56 -26.58
N ALA A 614 -9.52 25.88 -25.65
CA ALA A 614 -8.12 25.49 -25.80
C ALA A 614 -7.90 24.49 -26.95
N CYS A 615 -8.85 23.56 -27.16
CA CYS A 615 -8.81 22.60 -28.25
C CYS A 615 -9.12 23.24 -29.61
N GLU A 616 -10.08 24.17 -29.69
CA GLU A 616 -10.38 24.91 -30.93
C GLU A 616 -9.18 25.78 -31.35
N GLU A 617 -8.50 26.46 -30.42
CA GLU A 617 -7.30 27.27 -30.71
C GLU A 617 -6.13 26.42 -31.29
N ASN A 618 -6.04 25.14 -30.93
CA ASN A 618 -4.92 24.27 -31.29
C ASN A 618 -5.31 23.10 -32.23
N GLU A 619 -6.55 23.08 -32.72
CA GLU A 619 -7.07 22.01 -33.60
C GLU A 619 -6.83 20.61 -32.99
N LEU A 620 -7.17 20.43 -31.70
CA LEU A 620 -7.04 19.16 -30.99
C LEU A 620 -8.42 18.52 -30.79
N PRO A 621 -8.53 17.19 -30.88
CA PRO A 621 -9.74 16.48 -30.48
C PRO A 621 -9.95 16.61 -28.96
N GLU A 622 -11.10 17.15 -28.53
CA GLU A 622 -11.41 17.38 -27.11
C GLU A 622 -11.28 16.11 -26.28
N TYR A 623 -11.73 14.95 -26.78
CA TYR A 623 -11.67 13.67 -26.04
C TYR A 623 -10.24 13.21 -25.76
N ILE A 624 -9.24 13.57 -26.55
CA ILE A 624 -7.83 13.30 -26.28
C ILE A 624 -7.33 14.24 -25.18
N PHE A 625 -7.70 15.53 -25.25
CA PHE A 625 -7.26 16.49 -24.25
C PHE A 625 -7.94 16.29 -22.89
N TYR A 626 -9.23 15.91 -22.86
CA TYR A 626 -9.89 15.44 -21.63
C TYR A 626 -9.18 14.24 -21.01
N ALA A 627 -8.81 13.27 -21.83
CA ALA A 627 -8.07 12.10 -21.36
C ALA A 627 -6.71 12.49 -20.76
N LEU A 628 -6.00 13.45 -21.39
CA LEU A 628 -4.74 13.97 -20.89
C LEU A 628 -4.94 14.65 -19.52
N VAL A 629 -5.82 15.64 -19.41
CA VAL A 629 -6.07 16.40 -18.17
C VAL A 629 -6.50 15.46 -17.03
N ARG A 630 -7.37 14.50 -17.33
CA ARG A 630 -7.78 13.48 -16.35
C ARG A 630 -6.61 12.64 -15.88
N THR A 631 -5.72 12.24 -16.75
CA THR A 631 -4.57 11.39 -16.42
C THR A 631 -3.51 12.17 -15.65
N GLU A 632 -3.28 13.44 -16.00
CA GLU A 632 -2.28 14.30 -15.36
C GLU A 632 -2.66 14.76 -13.96
N SER A 633 -3.88 15.24 -13.76
CA SER A 633 -4.27 15.91 -12.53
C SER A 633 -5.53 15.38 -11.85
N PHE A 634 -6.28 14.47 -12.46
CA PHE A 634 -7.66 14.17 -12.04
C PHE A 634 -8.52 15.42 -11.94
N PHE A 635 -8.27 16.42 -12.81
CA PHE A 635 -8.91 17.76 -12.80
C PHE A 635 -8.65 18.59 -11.55
N ASP A 636 -7.59 18.31 -10.80
CA ASP A 636 -7.17 19.14 -9.67
C ASP A 636 -6.26 20.27 -10.16
N PRO A 637 -6.72 21.53 -10.14
CA PRO A 637 -5.94 22.66 -10.64
C PRO A 637 -4.77 23.03 -9.73
N SER A 638 -4.83 22.61 -8.46
CA SER A 638 -3.84 22.96 -7.43
C SER A 638 -2.70 21.93 -7.29
N ILE A 639 -2.79 20.80 -7.99
CA ILE A 639 -1.84 19.70 -7.80
C ILE A 639 -0.46 20.04 -8.36
N SER A 640 0.58 19.71 -7.61
CA SER A 640 1.96 19.74 -8.06
C SER A 640 2.64 18.40 -7.78
N SER A 641 3.38 17.89 -8.75
CA SER A 641 4.15 16.66 -8.62
C SER A 641 5.44 16.87 -7.83
N VAL A 642 6.03 15.78 -7.31
CA VAL A 642 7.36 15.82 -6.66
C VAL A 642 8.44 16.36 -7.62
N ALA A 643 8.28 16.16 -8.93
CA ALA A 643 9.20 16.67 -9.95
C ALA A 643 8.98 18.15 -10.31
N GLY A 644 7.92 18.79 -9.78
CA GLY A 644 7.62 20.21 -10.01
C GLY A 644 6.71 20.47 -11.22
N ALA A 645 6.03 19.45 -11.75
CA ALA A 645 4.96 19.64 -12.72
C ALA A 645 3.70 20.15 -12.02
N SER A 646 2.97 21.12 -12.60
CA SER A 646 1.89 21.82 -11.88
C SER A 646 0.64 22.04 -12.72
N GLY A 647 -0.51 22.09 -12.05
CA GLY A 647 -1.82 22.44 -12.61
C GLY A 647 -2.48 21.30 -13.40
N LEU A 648 -3.60 21.62 -14.06
CA LEU A 648 -4.48 20.66 -14.75
C LEU A 648 -3.77 19.80 -15.78
N SER A 649 -2.86 20.35 -16.56
CA SER A 649 -2.09 19.64 -17.59
C SER A 649 -0.65 19.30 -17.15
N GLN A 650 -0.32 19.46 -15.87
CA GLN A 650 0.96 19.08 -15.25
C GLN A 650 2.18 19.56 -16.04
N LEU A 651 2.27 20.86 -16.26
CA LEU A 651 3.41 21.45 -16.96
C LEU A 651 4.60 21.68 -16.03
N MET A 652 5.78 21.27 -16.48
CA MET A 652 7.03 21.69 -15.85
C MET A 652 7.21 23.20 -16.01
N GLU A 653 7.72 23.89 -14.98
CA GLU A 653 7.92 25.35 -14.98
C GLU A 653 8.67 25.85 -16.23
N ALA A 654 9.72 25.15 -16.63
CA ALA A 654 10.49 25.51 -17.81
C ALA A 654 9.66 25.38 -19.11
N THR A 655 8.81 24.36 -19.20
CA THR A 655 7.89 24.16 -20.33
C THR A 655 6.82 25.24 -20.33
N ALA A 656 6.22 25.55 -19.18
CA ALA A 656 5.21 26.59 -19.05
C ALA A 656 5.75 27.97 -19.49
N LYS A 657 6.95 28.34 -19.05
CA LYS A 657 7.63 29.60 -19.48
C LYS A 657 7.90 29.63 -20.98
N ASP A 658 8.26 28.51 -21.59
CA ASP A 658 8.48 28.43 -23.02
C ASP A 658 7.17 28.56 -23.80
N GLU A 659 6.13 27.89 -23.35
CA GLU A 659 4.79 27.98 -23.96
C GLU A 659 4.15 29.36 -23.76
N ALA A 660 4.26 29.97 -22.59
CA ALA A 660 3.79 31.35 -22.33
C ALA A 660 4.44 32.35 -23.29
N ARG A 661 5.77 32.23 -23.54
CA ARG A 661 6.48 33.07 -24.49
C ARG A 661 6.00 32.89 -25.92
N LYS A 662 5.77 31.65 -26.38
CA LYS A 662 5.22 31.35 -27.71
C LYS A 662 3.81 31.89 -27.89
N LEU A 663 2.99 31.80 -26.84
CA LEU A 663 1.60 32.31 -26.79
C LEU A 663 1.53 33.83 -26.54
N LYS A 664 2.67 34.50 -26.32
CA LYS A 664 2.76 35.93 -25.99
C LYS A 664 1.95 36.32 -24.76
N MET A 665 1.98 35.46 -23.74
CA MET A 665 1.36 35.70 -22.43
C MET A 665 2.30 36.56 -21.56
N ASP A 666 1.77 37.17 -20.53
CA ASP A 666 2.54 37.93 -19.54
C ASP A 666 3.57 37.06 -18.83
N GLU A 667 4.72 37.62 -18.41
CA GLU A 667 5.78 36.84 -17.76
C GLU A 667 5.42 36.37 -16.35
N ASP A 668 4.46 37.03 -15.69
CA ASP A 668 3.98 36.78 -14.34
C ASP A 668 2.69 35.94 -14.31
N PHE A 669 2.48 35.09 -15.33
CA PHE A 669 1.31 34.20 -15.39
C PHE A 669 1.23 33.25 -14.19
N ASP A 670 0.01 32.94 -13.75
CA ASP A 670 -0.24 31.88 -12.76
C ASP A 670 -0.37 30.52 -13.47
N ILE A 671 0.57 29.60 -13.21
CA ILE A 671 0.55 28.24 -13.77
C ILE A 671 -0.59 27.38 -13.21
N LEU A 672 -1.17 27.74 -12.05
CA LEU A 672 -2.28 27.03 -11.42
C LEU A 672 -3.64 27.57 -11.88
N ASP A 673 -3.68 28.75 -12.55
CA ASP A 673 -4.93 29.23 -13.16
C ASP A 673 -5.39 28.26 -14.25
N PRO A 674 -6.64 27.74 -14.16
CA PRO A 674 -7.14 26.74 -15.09
C PRO A 674 -7.09 27.14 -16.56
N GLU A 675 -7.49 28.38 -16.92
CA GLU A 675 -7.49 28.84 -18.31
C GLU A 675 -6.07 28.92 -18.86
N THR A 676 -5.17 29.52 -18.10
CA THR A 676 -3.74 29.65 -18.44
C THR A 676 -3.09 28.29 -18.63
N ASN A 677 -3.29 27.36 -17.70
CA ASN A 677 -2.69 26.03 -17.72
C ASN A 677 -3.19 25.19 -18.89
N LEU A 678 -4.51 25.15 -19.11
CA LEU A 678 -5.12 24.39 -20.21
C LEU A 678 -4.70 24.94 -21.59
N ARG A 679 -4.60 26.24 -21.72
CA ARG A 679 -4.15 26.90 -22.97
C ARG A 679 -2.70 26.55 -23.29
N MET A 680 -1.79 26.61 -22.31
CA MET A 680 -0.40 26.22 -22.48
C MET A 680 -0.26 24.71 -22.72
N GLY A 681 -0.99 23.87 -22.00
CA GLY A 681 -0.95 22.41 -22.13
C GLY A 681 -1.41 21.91 -23.49
N SER A 682 -2.50 22.48 -24.02
CA SER A 682 -3.01 22.13 -25.35
C SER A 682 -2.03 22.58 -26.46
N HIS A 683 -1.46 23.79 -26.34
CA HIS A 683 -0.47 24.28 -27.30
C HIS A 683 0.82 23.41 -27.26
N TYR A 684 1.26 23.01 -26.08
CA TYR A 684 2.40 22.11 -25.95
C TYR A 684 2.13 20.75 -26.57
N LEU A 685 0.96 20.15 -26.33
CA LEU A 685 0.57 18.89 -26.98
C LEU A 685 0.56 19.01 -28.50
N LYS A 686 -0.04 20.07 -29.08
CA LYS A 686 -0.02 20.32 -30.53
C LYS A 686 1.40 20.45 -31.06
N SER A 687 2.25 21.18 -30.34
CA SER A 687 3.68 21.31 -30.70
C SER A 687 4.41 19.95 -30.74
N LEU A 688 4.09 19.06 -29.80
CA LEU A 688 4.65 17.70 -29.80
C LEU A 688 4.12 16.86 -30.96
N ILE A 689 2.83 16.90 -31.27
CA ILE A 689 2.24 16.21 -32.43
C ILE A 689 2.98 16.61 -33.71
N THR A 690 3.10 17.90 -33.99
CA THR A 690 3.80 18.41 -35.17
C THR A 690 5.30 18.04 -35.22
N ARG A 691 5.95 17.96 -34.05
CA ARG A 691 7.41 17.69 -33.97
C ARG A 691 7.77 16.20 -34.00
N VAL A 692 6.86 15.31 -33.66
CA VAL A 692 7.11 13.85 -33.67
C VAL A 692 6.57 13.25 -34.96
N ASP A 693 5.27 13.14 -35.10
CA ASP A 693 4.55 12.66 -36.28
C ASP A 693 3.08 13.05 -36.18
N GLU A 694 2.59 13.82 -37.14
CA GLU A 694 1.22 14.31 -37.17
C GLU A 694 0.17 13.19 -37.38
N ASN A 695 0.58 12.06 -37.94
CA ASN A 695 -0.29 10.95 -38.24
C ASN A 695 -0.38 9.92 -37.11
N ILE A 696 0.46 10.04 -36.05
CA ILE A 696 0.54 9.07 -34.96
C ILE A 696 0.51 9.78 -33.62
N PRO A 697 -0.65 10.25 -33.16
CA PRO A 697 -0.79 11.04 -31.94
C PRO A 697 -0.20 10.39 -30.68
N ILE A 698 -0.22 9.06 -30.58
CA ILE A 698 0.34 8.35 -29.40
C ILE A 698 1.82 8.66 -29.16
N LEU A 699 2.60 8.90 -30.21
CA LEU A 699 4.01 9.26 -30.07
C LEU A 699 4.20 10.62 -29.39
N ALA A 700 3.32 11.58 -29.65
CA ALA A 700 3.31 12.86 -28.96
C ALA A 700 2.86 12.71 -27.51
N LEU A 701 1.89 11.83 -27.24
CA LEU A 701 1.46 11.50 -25.86
C LEU A 701 2.59 10.85 -25.07
N PHE A 702 3.37 9.94 -25.66
CA PHE A 702 4.59 9.44 -25.02
C PHE A 702 5.61 10.54 -24.77
N ALA A 703 5.74 11.50 -25.69
CA ALA A 703 6.68 12.60 -25.54
C ALA A 703 6.26 13.61 -24.48
N TYR A 704 4.97 13.73 -24.22
CA TYR A 704 4.44 14.58 -23.16
C TYR A 704 4.91 14.13 -21.78
N ASN A 705 4.78 12.83 -21.48
CA ASN A 705 5.23 12.21 -20.22
C ASN A 705 6.73 11.89 -20.22
N GLY A 706 7.21 11.13 -21.20
CA GLY A 706 8.58 10.58 -21.23
C GLY A 706 9.63 11.51 -21.88
N GLY A 707 9.20 12.64 -22.44
CA GLY A 707 10.04 13.62 -23.12
C GLY A 707 10.41 13.26 -24.57
N LEU A 708 10.36 14.24 -25.45
CA LEU A 708 10.59 14.11 -26.89
C LEU A 708 11.92 13.41 -27.26
N THR A 709 12.99 13.71 -26.54
CA THR A 709 14.30 13.12 -26.77
C THR A 709 14.32 11.61 -26.54
N ASN A 710 13.67 11.16 -25.48
CA ASN A 710 13.55 9.75 -25.16
C ASN A 710 12.71 9.02 -26.21
N VAL A 711 11.56 9.57 -26.59
CA VAL A 711 10.70 8.96 -27.61
C VAL A 711 11.46 8.79 -28.94
N ARG A 712 12.16 9.80 -29.40
CA ARG A 712 13.01 9.71 -30.61
C ARG A 712 14.11 8.65 -30.46
N LYS A 713 14.67 8.47 -29.27
CA LYS A 713 15.64 7.41 -28.97
C LYS A 713 14.99 6.03 -29.00
N TRP A 714 13.82 5.86 -28.41
CA TRP A 714 13.11 4.58 -28.41
C TRP A 714 12.68 4.14 -29.81
N ILE A 715 12.15 5.05 -30.62
CA ILE A 715 11.82 4.78 -32.04
C ILE A 715 13.04 4.26 -32.76
N ARG A 716 14.20 4.93 -32.62
CA ARG A 716 15.44 4.49 -33.27
C ARG A 716 15.98 3.16 -32.76
N SER A 717 15.89 2.91 -31.44
CA SER A 717 16.37 1.66 -30.82
C SER A 717 15.50 0.46 -31.18
N ALA A 718 14.22 0.67 -31.46
CA ALA A 718 13.31 -0.39 -31.90
C ALA A 718 13.60 -0.87 -33.34
N LYS A 719 14.56 -0.30 -34.00
CA LYS A 719 14.89 -0.55 -35.43
C LYS A 719 13.70 -0.40 -36.36
N ASN A 720 12.73 0.44 -35.96
CA ASN A 720 11.56 0.75 -36.75
C ASN A 720 11.83 2.02 -37.57
N ASP A 721 11.57 1.98 -38.84
CA ASP A 721 11.62 3.17 -39.71
C ASP A 721 10.23 3.83 -39.72
N TRP A 722 9.99 4.67 -38.71
CA TRP A 722 8.73 5.42 -38.57
C TRP A 722 8.61 6.56 -39.60
N SER A 723 9.68 6.90 -40.32
CA SER A 723 9.66 7.96 -41.34
C SER A 723 8.78 7.61 -42.54
N THR A 724 8.40 6.34 -42.68
CA THR A 724 7.54 5.86 -43.79
C THR A 724 6.07 5.76 -43.42
N LEU A 725 5.69 5.99 -42.14
CA LEU A 725 4.33 5.82 -41.65
C LEU A 725 3.29 6.78 -42.26
N GLY A 726 3.65 7.85 -42.86
CA GLY A 726 2.71 8.74 -43.56
C GLY A 726 2.57 8.50 -45.07
N LYS A 727 3.31 7.55 -45.67
CA LYS A 727 3.43 7.47 -47.12
C LYS A 727 2.85 6.23 -47.80
N ALA A 728 2.69 5.16 -47.15
CA ALA A 728 1.96 3.97 -47.66
C ALA A 728 1.80 2.96 -46.56
N ALA A 729 0.65 2.93 -45.99
CA ALA A 729 0.13 1.79 -45.29
C ALA A 729 1.01 1.19 -44.17
N HIS A 730 0.84 1.65 -42.99
CA HIS A 730 0.30 0.79 -41.96
C HIS A 730 1.18 -0.32 -41.37
N LYS A 731 2.41 -0.52 -41.87
CA LYS A 731 3.38 -1.39 -41.19
C LYS A 731 4.75 -0.73 -41.22
N PRO A 732 5.24 -0.26 -40.06
CA PRO A 732 6.66 -0.03 -39.93
C PRO A 732 7.40 -1.35 -40.20
N ALA A 733 8.60 -1.27 -40.72
CA ALA A 733 9.49 -2.42 -40.80
C ALA A 733 9.85 -2.82 -39.37
N GLY A 734 8.98 -3.60 -38.69
CA GLY A 734 9.15 -3.98 -37.30
C GLY A 734 7.84 -4.40 -36.65
N ILE A 735 7.47 -3.78 -35.58
CA ILE A 735 6.25 -4.08 -34.82
C ILE A 735 5.22 -2.94 -34.94
N SER A 736 3.94 -3.26 -34.77
CA SER A 736 2.87 -2.27 -34.74
C SER A 736 2.96 -1.37 -33.51
N MET A 737 2.27 -0.22 -33.54
CA MET A 737 2.37 0.80 -32.49
C MET A 737 1.89 0.32 -31.12
N ASP A 738 0.85 -0.51 -31.08
CA ASP A 738 0.36 -1.14 -29.86
C ASP A 738 1.40 -2.09 -29.24
N LEU A 739 2.11 -2.87 -30.04
CA LEU A 739 3.22 -3.70 -29.58
C LEU A 739 4.45 -2.86 -29.21
N PHE A 740 4.71 -1.75 -29.92
CA PHE A 740 5.80 -0.84 -29.58
C PHE A 740 5.60 -0.21 -28.20
N LEU A 741 4.38 0.23 -27.88
CA LEU A 741 4.03 0.73 -26.53
C LEU A 741 4.50 -0.25 -25.45
N GLU A 742 4.27 -1.55 -25.64
CA GLU A 742 4.64 -2.58 -24.67
C GLU A 742 6.16 -2.79 -24.51
N THR A 743 6.97 -2.26 -25.43
CA THR A 743 8.45 -2.33 -25.37
C THR A 743 9.10 -1.11 -24.73
N LEU A 744 8.34 -0.07 -24.42
CA LEU A 744 8.91 1.17 -23.83
C LEU A 744 9.60 0.87 -22.51
N PRO A 745 10.82 1.38 -22.26
CA PRO A 745 11.58 1.05 -21.05
C PRO A 745 11.03 1.71 -19.79
N PHE A 746 10.30 2.83 -19.91
CA PHE A 746 9.70 3.55 -18.78
C PHE A 746 8.29 3.01 -18.50
N THR A 747 8.12 2.37 -17.34
CA THR A 747 6.83 1.84 -16.90
C THR A 747 5.76 2.92 -16.85
N GLU A 748 6.10 4.08 -16.28
CA GLU A 748 5.21 5.23 -16.22
C GLU A 748 4.69 5.63 -17.60
N THR A 749 5.56 5.75 -18.61
CA THR A 749 5.17 6.13 -19.96
C THR A 749 4.33 5.05 -20.67
N ARG A 750 4.60 3.76 -20.41
CA ARG A 750 3.73 2.68 -20.91
C ARG A 750 2.32 2.76 -20.33
N ASP A 751 2.21 2.89 -19.01
CA ASP A 751 0.91 3.00 -18.32
C ASP A 751 0.17 4.28 -18.73
N TYR A 752 0.91 5.38 -18.89
CA TYR A 752 0.37 6.64 -19.39
C TYR A 752 -0.24 6.47 -20.78
N GLY A 753 0.49 5.85 -21.71
CA GLY A 753 -0.02 5.59 -23.05
C GLY A 753 -1.29 4.70 -23.06
N ARG A 754 -1.29 3.61 -22.28
CA ARG A 754 -2.47 2.73 -22.12
C ARG A 754 -3.67 3.50 -21.57
N GLN A 755 -3.46 4.31 -20.53
CA GLN A 755 -4.51 5.11 -19.89
C GLN A 755 -5.07 6.16 -20.84
N LEU A 756 -4.22 6.84 -21.63
CA LEU A 756 -4.67 7.85 -22.57
C LEU A 756 -5.51 7.25 -23.72
N VAL A 757 -5.08 6.13 -24.29
CA VAL A 757 -5.89 5.45 -25.34
C VAL A 757 -7.24 5.01 -24.76
N ALA A 758 -7.24 4.36 -23.61
CA ALA A 758 -8.46 3.90 -22.96
C ALA A 758 -9.39 5.07 -22.60
N SER A 759 -8.86 6.12 -21.98
CA SER A 759 -9.64 7.29 -21.56
C SER A 759 -10.17 8.08 -22.74
N SER A 760 -9.37 8.27 -23.80
CA SER A 760 -9.82 8.93 -25.03
C SER A 760 -10.96 8.15 -25.71
N ALA A 761 -10.85 6.82 -25.77
CA ALA A 761 -11.92 5.97 -26.29
C ALA A 761 -13.21 6.06 -25.46
N MET A 762 -13.08 6.16 -24.12
CA MET A 762 -14.24 6.35 -23.22
C MET A 762 -14.88 7.72 -23.41
N TYR A 763 -14.13 8.81 -23.43
CA TYR A 763 -14.68 10.16 -23.68
C TYR A 763 -15.33 10.24 -25.06
N ALA A 764 -14.66 9.74 -26.11
CA ALA A 764 -15.18 9.72 -27.46
C ALA A 764 -16.50 8.96 -27.58
N TRP A 765 -16.61 7.82 -26.90
CA TRP A 765 -17.83 6.99 -26.88
C TRP A 765 -18.96 7.62 -26.06
N LEU A 766 -18.65 8.19 -24.87
CA LEU A 766 -19.66 8.74 -23.96
C LEU A 766 -20.28 10.05 -24.46
N TYR A 767 -19.47 10.92 -25.09
CA TYR A 767 -19.86 12.30 -25.34
C TYR A 767 -19.85 12.71 -26.83
N TYR A 768 -19.06 12.03 -27.69
CA TYR A 768 -18.89 12.44 -29.07
C TYR A 768 -19.45 11.43 -30.10
N GLY A 769 -20.12 10.36 -29.64
CA GLY A 769 -20.74 9.37 -30.50
C GLY A 769 -19.77 8.57 -31.38
N LYS A 770 -18.46 8.60 -31.09
CA LYS A 770 -17.46 7.79 -31.78
C LYS A 770 -17.41 6.38 -31.20
N THR A 771 -17.12 5.40 -32.06
CA THR A 771 -16.86 4.03 -31.57
C THR A 771 -15.46 3.95 -30.97
N PRO A 772 -15.23 3.10 -29.95
CA PRO A 772 -13.89 2.86 -29.40
C PRO A 772 -12.89 2.45 -30.46
N SER A 773 -13.29 1.62 -31.40
CA SER A 773 -12.46 1.16 -32.53
C SER A 773 -11.95 2.33 -33.42
N ALA A 774 -12.82 3.29 -33.73
CA ALA A 774 -12.44 4.46 -34.51
C ALA A 774 -11.42 5.34 -33.76
N THR A 775 -11.63 5.53 -32.46
CA THR A 775 -10.72 6.32 -31.61
C THR A 775 -9.36 5.64 -31.46
N VAL A 776 -9.32 4.33 -31.30
CA VAL A 776 -8.07 3.56 -31.23
C VAL A 776 -7.27 3.69 -32.54
N ARG A 777 -7.95 3.61 -33.70
CA ARG A 777 -7.29 3.81 -35.01
C ARG A 777 -6.66 5.20 -35.11
N GLU A 778 -7.40 6.22 -34.78
CA GLU A 778 -6.93 7.61 -34.84
C GLU A 778 -5.70 7.88 -33.96
N ILE A 779 -5.62 7.22 -32.79
CA ILE A 779 -4.51 7.46 -31.84
C ILE A 779 -3.30 6.58 -32.12
N LEU A 780 -3.51 5.29 -32.43
CA LEU A 780 -2.45 4.30 -32.56
C LEU A 780 -1.98 4.07 -33.99
N TYR A 781 -2.83 4.33 -35.01
CA TYR A 781 -2.52 4.03 -36.39
C TYR A 781 -2.77 5.26 -37.26
N ALA A 782 -1.90 5.51 -38.19
CA ALA A 782 -2.14 6.51 -39.22
C ALA A 782 -3.22 6.00 -40.19
N ASP A 783 -4.27 6.76 -40.42
CA ASP A 783 -5.25 6.48 -41.51
C ASP A 783 -4.66 6.73 -42.89
#